data_73f327b5485deaeec5ae4acb8ceba15f
#
_entry.id   73f327b5485deaeec5ae4acb8ceba15f
#
_cell.length_a   1.000
_cell.length_b   1.000
_cell.length_c   1.000
_cell.angle_alpha   90.00
_cell.angle_beta   90.00
_cell.angle_gamma   90.00
#
_symmetry.space_group_name_H-M   'P 1'
#
loop_
_entity.id
_entity.type
_entity.pdbx_description
1 polymer ?
#
loop_
_entity_poly.entity_id
_entity_poly.type
_entity_poly.pdbx_seq_one_letter_code
_entity_poly.pdbx_strand_id
1 'polypeptide(L)'
;MTLFSLQIEIKKGVERILEKNVRTAESRIKRRNYSRISGSLKLPNLVEIQTDSFKWFQEKGIREVFEDIYPITNFNDTLSLEFVDCRFDEPKYDADESKERDAIYAAPLRATLRLVNKKTGEIKTSEVFMGDFPLMTDSGTFVVNGAERVIVSQLVRSPGVYYASEKDKTGKDLFKATVIPNRGAWLEYEMDSNDVVYVRIDKNRKIPITTFIRALGTGTDEEIAEMFDNDERLSQTIIQKDSTKNTEDALIDVYKKLRPGEPPTVESSLTHLNNLFFDAKRYDLCRFGRYKYNKKLGIASRLAGHELTRPVADEATGEILFDAGVTLTFDQAMQIQDAGIKEAYIKAETKEYFVTESGENEIRFIEKEAKVIGNGMVDIAKYVDFDCEALGISEKVRYAVLREILDSASSEDELRTAIRKRADELVPKHIILDDIYATISFFLNLCDGIGNVDDIDHLGNRRIRSVGELLQNQFRIGFTRMERVIRERMNLQAQDNDVLTPQALVNIRPVTSAIKEFFGSSPLSQFMDQNNPLAELTHKRRLSALGPGGLSRDRAGMEVRDVHPSHYGRMCPIETPEGPNIGLISSLCVYAKIDDLGFIETPYRKVENSMVDMNNDDIVYLSAEEEEGKIIGQGNAPLNDDGSFIRDKVKCRQDADYPVVPPSEVELMDVSPQQIASIAASLIPFLEHDDAHRALMGSNMMRQAVPLIRSEAPIVGTGIEKQVCEDSRT
;
A
#
# COMPACT_ATOMS: atom_id res chain seq x y z
N MET A 1 -29.64 42.08 18.75
CA MET A 1 -28.58 41.13 19.06
C MET A 1 -29.21 39.76 19.13
N THR A 2 -28.90 38.89 18.21
CA THR A 2 -29.49 37.56 18.08
C THR A 2 -28.82 36.60 19.09
N LEU A 3 -29.57 35.62 19.60
CA LEU A 3 -29.04 34.58 20.50
C LEU A 3 -27.71 33.96 20.04
N PHE A 4 -27.50 33.91 18.73
CA PHE A 4 -26.28 33.44 18.09
C PHE A 4 -25.06 34.32 18.37
N SER A 5 -25.20 35.65 18.40
CA SER A 5 -24.14 36.56 18.74
C SER A 5 -23.73 36.47 20.22
N LEU A 6 -24.72 36.17 21.09
CA LEU A 6 -24.47 35.99 22.52
C LEU A 6 -23.70 34.68 22.81
N GLN A 7 -24.03 33.60 22.08
CA GLN A 7 -23.31 32.32 22.18
C GLN A 7 -21.84 32.43 21.71
N ILE A 8 -21.59 33.17 20.62
CA ILE A 8 -20.22 33.41 20.14
C ILE A 8 -19.43 34.26 21.14
N GLU A 9 -20.03 35.26 21.77
CA GLU A 9 -19.36 36.07 22.79
C GLU A 9 -19.09 35.27 24.07
N ILE A 10 -19.99 34.38 24.48
CA ILE A 10 -19.78 33.50 25.62
C ILE A 10 -18.67 32.49 25.31
N LYS A 11 -18.65 31.87 24.12
CA LYS A 11 -17.60 30.95 23.69
C LYS A 11 -16.23 31.62 23.65
N LYS A 12 -16.11 32.82 23.08
CA LYS A 12 -14.88 33.64 23.10
C LYS A 12 -14.49 34.08 24.50
N GLY A 13 -15.44 34.32 25.38
CA GLY A 13 -15.20 34.65 26.81
C GLY A 13 -14.62 33.46 27.56
N VAL A 14 -15.16 32.26 27.36
CA VAL A 14 -14.68 31.01 27.97
C VAL A 14 -13.28 30.67 27.45
N GLU A 15 -13.04 30.76 26.13
CA GLU A 15 -11.71 30.56 25.56
C GLU A 15 -10.66 31.52 26.15
N ARG A 16 -11.00 32.82 26.30
CA ARG A 16 -10.10 33.78 26.93
C ARG A 16 -9.85 33.48 28.40
N ILE A 17 -10.84 32.97 29.14
CA ILE A 17 -10.67 32.57 30.54
C ILE A 17 -9.81 31.31 30.63
N LEU A 18 -10.00 30.35 29.75
CA LEU A 18 -9.17 29.15 29.65
C LEU A 18 -7.73 29.50 29.28
N GLU A 19 -7.48 30.34 28.27
CA GLU A 19 -6.15 30.80 27.89
C GLU A 19 -5.47 31.58 29.05
N LYS A 20 -6.23 32.40 29.78
CA LYS A 20 -5.69 33.16 30.92
C LYS A 20 -5.34 32.26 32.11
N ASN A 21 -6.14 31.21 32.34
CA ASN A 21 -5.87 30.23 33.39
C ASN A 21 -4.72 29.28 33.02
N VAL A 22 -4.57 28.90 31.73
CA VAL A 22 -3.43 28.16 31.23
C VAL A 22 -2.13 28.97 31.39
N ARG A 23 -2.13 30.25 31.00
CA ARG A 23 -0.96 31.15 31.20
C ARG A 23 -0.58 31.34 32.66
N THR A 24 -1.56 31.40 33.59
CA THR A 24 -1.31 31.48 35.02
C THR A 24 -0.79 30.18 35.63
N ALA A 25 -1.17 29.03 35.08
CA ALA A 25 -0.63 27.74 35.50
C ALA A 25 0.81 27.53 34.99
N GLU A 26 1.13 27.93 33.77
CA GLU A 26 2.49 27.87 33.20
C GLU A 26 3.49 28.72 33.99
N SER A 27 3.08 29.84 34.57
CA SER A 27 3.95 30.69 35.36
C SER A 27 4.36 30.14 36.73
N ARG A 28 3.70 29.08 37.22
CA ARG A 28 3.95 28.55 38.59
C ARG A 28 4.97 27.42 38.64
N ILE A 29 5.22 26.70 37.55
CA ILE A 29 6.13 25.56 37.51
C ILE A 29 7.36 25.91 36.69
N LYS A 30 8.50 26.13 37.37
CA LYS A 30 9.79 26.34 36.71
C LYS A 30 10.36 24.97 36.30
N ARG A 31 10.41 24.70 35.02
CA ARG A 31 11.06 23.51 34.46
C ARG A 31 12.47 23.82 34.03
N ARG A 32 13.42 22.93 34.37
CA ARG A 32 14.79 22.97 33.85
C ARG A 32 14.92 21.96 32.75
N ASN A 33 15.41 22.38 31.59
CA ASN A 33 15.75 21.48 30.48
C ASN A 33 17.23 21.05 30.64
N TYR A 34 17.45 19.74 30.74
CA TYR A 34 18.76 19.09 30.80
C TYR A 34 19.13 18.40 29.48
N SER A 35 18.33 18.57 28.43
CA SER A 35 18.62 17.98 27.11
C SER A 35 19.96 18.53 26.58
N ARG A 36 20.77 17.63 26.05
CA ARG A 36 22.03 17.96 25.36
C ARG A 36 21.84 18.12 23.86
N ILE A 37 20.68 17.79 23.32
CA ILE A 37 20.37 17.86 21.90
C ILE A 37 19.65 19.20 21.67
N SER A 38 20.30 20.09 20.94
CA SER A 38 19.72 21.34 20.47
C SER A 38 19.06 21.12 19.11
N GLY A 39 17.91 21.76 18.87
CA GLY A 39 17.27 21.72 17.53
C GLY A 39 16.47 20.45 17.22
N SER A 40 15.92 19.76 18.24
CA SER A 40 15.00 18.66 18.02
C SER A 40 13.78 19.13 17.21
N LEU A 41 13.35 18.30 16.26
CA LEU A 41 12.13 18.53 15.49
C LEU A 41 10.93 18.65 16.43
N LYS A 42 10.01 19.56 16.12
CA LYS A 42 8.72 19.62 16.81
C LYS A 42 7.94 18.33 16.53
N LEU A 43 7.25 17.86 17.56
CA LEU A 43 6.37 16.71 17.41
C LEU A 43 5.27 17.02 16.39
N PRO A 44 4.93 16.10 15.47
CA PRO A 44 3.79 16.25 14.59
C PRO A 44 2.48 16.18 15.39
N ASN A 45 1.35 16.46 14.74
CA ASN A 45 0.04 16.20 15.34
C ASN A 45 -0.12 14.69 15.53
N LEU A 46 -0.23 14.25 16.78
CA LEU A 46 -0.21 12.83 17.12
C LEU A 46 -1.47 12.06 16.67
N VAL A 47 -2.56 12.76 16.31
CA VAL A 47 -3.83 12.17 15.82
C VAL A 47 -3.96 12.24 14.30
N GLU A 48 -2.96 12.78 13.60
CA GLU A 48 -2.92 12.98 12.14
C GLU A 48 -3.30 11.71 11.35
N ILE A 49 -2.83 10.54 11.79
CA ILE A 49 -3.16 9.24 11.18
C ILE A 49 -4.66 8.97 11.03
N GLN A 50 -5.46 9.43 11.97
CA GLN A 50 -6.91 9.26 11.96
C GLN A 50 -7.59 10.37 11.14
N THR A 51 -7.27 11.63 11.45
CA THR A 51 -7.93 12.80 10.88
C THR A 51 -7.68 12.96 9.38
N ASP A 52 -6.43 12.81 8.93
CA ASP A 52 -6.09 13.00 7.52
C ASP A 52 -6.63 11.87 6.65
N SER A 53 -6.58 10.63 7.14
CA SER A 53 -7.16 9.50 6.45
C SER A 53 -8.68 9.62 6.28
N PHE A 54 -9.38 10.13 7.30
CA PHE A 54 -10.83 10.35 7.21
C PHE A 54 -11.16 11.52 6.29
N LYS A 55 -10.38 12.59 6.31
CA LYS A 55 -10.50 13.73 5.40
C LYS A 55 -10.33 13.30 3.95
N TRP A 56 -9.29 12.52 3.64
CA TRP A 56 -9.10 11.92 2.33
C TRP A 56 -10.32 11.10 1.89
N PHE A 57 -10.88 10.30 2.79
CA PHE A 57 -12.07 9.50 2.49
C PHE A 57 -13.28 10.37 2.13
N GLN A 58 -13.51 11.47 2.85
CA GLN A 58 -14.62 12.39 2.57
C GLN A 58 -14.44 13.13 1.24
N GLU A 59 -13.22 13.60 0.94
CA GLU A 59 -12.93 14.43 -0.23
C GLU A 59 -12.76 13.61 -1.52
N LYS A 60 -12.04 12.49 -1.44
CA LYS A 60 -11.64 11.67 -2.60
C LYS A 60 -12.20 10.25 -2.55
N GLY A 61 -12.06 9.56 -1.43
CA GLY A 61 -12.31 8.13 -1.33
C GLY A 61 -13.74 7.71 -1.66
N ILE A 62 -14.74 8.51 -1.30
CA ILE A 62 -16.15 8.26 -1.66
C ILE A 62 -16.37 8.45 -3.15
N ARG A 63 -15.81 9.52 -3.72
CA ARG A 63 -15.92 9.84 -5.14
C ARG A 63 -15.33 8.73 -6.01
N GLU A 64 -14.16 8.22 -5.66
CA GLU A 64 -13.53 7.08 -6.34
C GLU A 64 -14.44 5.85 -6.38
N VAL A 65 -15.16 5.54 -5.29
CA VAL A 65 -16.09 4.41 -5.28
C VAL A 65 -17.26 4.63 -6.22
N PHE A 66 -17.78 5.86 -6.31
CA PHE A 66 -18.84 6.18 -7.26
C PHE A 66 -18.33 6.04 -8.70
N GLU A 67 -17.16 6.59 -9.01
CA GLU A 67 -16.55 6.55 -10.35
C GLU A 67 -16.25 5.11 -10.81
N ASP A 68 -15.81 4.24 -9.92
CA ASP A 68 -15.53 2.83 -10.22
C ASP A 68 -16.80 2.01 -10.54
N ILE A 69 -17.93 2.36 -9.92
CA ILE A 69 -19.17 1.58 -10.05
C ILE A 69 -20.07 2.10 -11.15
N TYR A 70 -20.15 3.41 -11.29
CA TYR A 70 -20.92 4.06 -12.36
C TYR A 70 -20.08 4.20 -13.65
N PRO A 71 -20.69 4.21 -14.84
CA PRO A 71 -22.13 4.13 -15.10
C PRO A 71 -22.69 2.72 -14.94
N ILE A 72 -23.92 2.61 -14.40
CA ILE A 72 -24.67 1.36 -14.30
C ILE A 72 -25.62 1.26 -15.49
N THR A 73 -25.44 0.25 -16.33
CA THR A 73 -26.27 0.01 -17.51
C THR A 73 -27.15 -1.21 -17.34
N ASN A 74 -28.28 -1.23 -18.03
CA ASN A 74 -29.11 -2.44 -18.14
C ASN A 74 -28.53 -3.42 -19.17
N PHE A 75 -29.04 -4.66 -19.23
CA PHE A 75 -28.52 -5.71 -20.13
C PHE A 75 -28.56 -5.32 -21.63
N ASN A 76 -29.52 -4.49 -22.03
CA ASN A 76 -29.69 -4.07 -23.41
C ASN A 76 -28.98 -2.74 -23.72
N ASP A 77 -28.20 -2.19 -22.79
CA ASP A 77 -27.51 -0.89 -22.87
C ASP A 77 -28.41 0.29 -23.31
N THR A 78 -29.70 0.21 -22.99
CA THR A 78 -30.70 1.21 -23.34
C THR A 78 -30.88 2.29 -22.30
N LEU A 79 -30.60 1.96 -21.02
CA LEU A 79 -30.65 2.85 -19.87
C LEU A 79 -29.27 2.92 -19.24
N SER A 80 -28.81 4.11 -18.94
CA SER A 80 -27.56 4.36 -18.23
C SER A 80 -27.80 5.27 -17.04
N LEU A 81 -27.39 4.85 -15.86
CA LEU A 81 -27.39 5.67 -14.65
C LEU A 81 -25.96 6.15 -14.41
N GLU A 82 -25.77 7.45 -14.43
CA GLU A 82 -24.47 8.11 -14.32
C GLU A 82 -24.35 8.86 -12.99
N PHE A 83 -23.15 8.90 -12.43
CA PHE A 83 -22.80 9.73 -11.28
C PHE A 83 -22.35 11.11 -11.75
N VAL A 84 -22.78 12.17 -11.05
CA VAL A 84 -22.41 13.56 -11.32
C VAL A 84 -21.59 14.14 -10.19
N ASP A 85 -22.13 14.10 -8.96
CA ASP A 85 -21.46 14.65 -7.78
C ASP A 85 -22.04 14.07 -6.50
N CYS A 86 -21.30 14.22 -5.38
CA CYS A 86 -21.79 13.85 -4.05
C CYS A 86 -21.38 14.89 -3.00
N ARG A 87 -22.21 15.02 -1.97
CA ARG A 87 -21.94 15.93 -0.85
C ARG A 87 -22.49 15.37 0.46
N PHE A 88 -21.88 15.80 1.56
CA PHE A 88 -22.42 15.63 2.88
C PHE A 88 -23.26 16.83 3.26
N ASP A 89 -24.43 16.60 3.82
CA ASP A 89 -25.24 17.62 4.48
C ASP A 89 -24.73 17.83 5.91
N GLU A 90 -25.28 18.84 6.61
CA GLU A 90 -24.96 19.05 8.02
C GLU A 90 -25.50 17.90 8.90
N PRO A 91 -24.74 17.49 9.93
CA PRO A 91 -25.17 16.45 10.84
C PRO A 91 -26.41 16.92 11.63
N LYS A 92 -27.30 15.98 11.92
CA LYS A 92 -28.55 16.27 12.65
C LYS A 92 -28.30 16.64 14.11
N TYR A 93 -27.30 16.04 14.74
CA TYR A 93 -26.91 16.25 16.13
C TYR A 93 -25.42 16.49 16.19
N ASP A 94 -24.96 17.31 17.12
CA ASP A 94 -23.56 17.47 17.47
C ASP A 94 -23.02 16.19 18.12
N ALA A 95 -21.69 16.07 18.23
CA ALA A 95 -21.05 14.90 18.81
C ALA A 95 -21.47 14.66 20.27
N ASP A 96 -21.54 15.72 21.08
CA ASP A 96 -21.93 15.65 22.48
C ASP A 96 -23.43 15.34 22.66
N GLU A 97 -24.27 15.96 21.85
CA GLU A 97 -25.71 15.65 21.83
C GLU A 97 -25.99 14.22 21.39
N SER A 98 -25.16 13.68 20.47
CA SER A 98 -25.23 12.27 20.03
C SER A 98 -24.88 11.29 21.15
N LYS A 99 -23.93 11.65 22.03
CA LYS A 99 -23.59 10.86 23.22
C LYS A 99 -24.73 10.84 24.25
N GLU A 100 -25.33 12.01 24.52
CA GLU A 100 -26.44 12.13 25.47
C GLU A 100 -27.70 11.40 25.01
N ARG A 101 -27.93 11.30 23.70
CA ARG A 101 -29.10 10.68 23.08
C ARG A 101 -28.93 9.21 22.70
N ASP A 102 -27.79 8.61 22.99
CA ASP A 102 -27.43 7.26 22.52
C ASP A 102 -27.56 7.12 20.99
N ALA A 103 -27.29 8.20 20.26
CA ALA A 103 -27.39 8.26 18.82
C ALA A 103 -26.01 8.05 18.12
N ILE A 104 -26.04 8.01 16.80
CA ILE A 104 -24.84 7.99 15.98
C ILE A 104 -24.56 9.41 15.49
N TYR A 105 -23.34 9.90 15.69
CA TYR A 105 -22.89 11.14 15.08
C TYR A 105 -22.66 10.92 13.58
N ALA A 106 -23.61 11.33 12.75
CA ALA A 106 -23.66 11.05 11.34
C ALA A 106 -24.21 12.22 10.53
N ALA A 107 -23.75 12.33 9.29
CA ALA A 107 -24.27 13.26 8.29
C ALA A 107 -24.94 12.53 7.13
N PRO A 108 -26.01 13.08 6.56
CA PRO A 108 -26.66 12.56 5.37
C PRO A 108 -25.72 12.70 4.16
N LEU A 109 -25.47 11.59 3.45
CA LEU A 109 -24.78 11.61 2.16
C LEU A 109 -25.80 11.71 1.04
N ARG A 110 -25.63 12.68 0.14
CA ARG A 110 -26.43 12.86 -1.07
C ARG A 110 -25.58 12.73 -2.31
N ALA A 111 -26.11 12.04 -3.31
CA ALA A 111 -25.49 11.91 -4.62
C ALA A 111 -26.41 12.45 -5.71
N THR A 112 -25.86 13.24 -6.61
CA THR A 112 -26.55 13.68 -7.82
C THR A 112 -26.35 12.64 -8.91
N LEU A 113 -27.44 12.00 -9.31
CA LEU A 113 -27.44 10.95 -10.32
C LEU A 113 -28.22 11.40 -11.55
N ARG A 114 -27.73 11.00 -12.71
CA ARG A 114 -28.30 11.24 -14.03
C ARG A 114 -28.72 9.95 -14.68
N LEU A 115 -30.02 9.80 -14.97
CA LEU A 115 -30.54 8.69 -15.74
C LEU A 115 -30.67 9.10 -17.20
N VAL A 116 -29.99 8.40 -18.08
CA VAL A 116 -30.00 8.62 -19.53
C VAL A 116 -30.73 7.45 -20.19
N ASN A 117 -31.79 7.77 -20.95
CA ASN A 117 -32.44 6.79 -21.81
C ASN A 117 -31.91 6.95 -23.24
N LYS A 118 -31.05 6.03 -23.67
CA LYS A 118 -30.42 6.11 -25.01
C LYS A 118 -31.39 5.93 -26.16
N LYS A 119 -32.59 5.35 -25.93
CA LYS A 119 -33.61 5.15 -26.96
C LYS A 119 -34.43 6.42 -27.20
N THR A 120 -34.84 7.10 -26.13
CA THR A 120 -35.68 8.30 -26.22
C THR A 120 -34.90 9.61 -26.19
N GLY A 121 -33.61 9.55 -25.79
CA GLY A 121 -32.78 10.74 -25.55
C GLY A 121 -33.16 11.51 -24.29
N GLU A 122 -34.05 10.98 -23.46
CA GLU A 122 -34.51 11.63 -22.22
C GLU A 122 -33.44 11.57 -21.14
N ILE A 123 -33.15 12.69 -20.51
CA ILE A 123 -32.19 12.82 -19.41
C ILE A 123 -32.93 13.31 -18.16
N LYS A 124 -32.84 12.55 -17.07
CA LYS A 124 -33.37 12.93 -15.75
C LYS A 124 -32.28 13.02 -14.74
N THR A 125 -32.05 14.18 -14.17
CA THR A 125 -31.10 14.39 -13.07
C THR A 125 -31.87 14.58 -11.78
N SER A 126 -31.48 13.88 -10.74
CA SER A 126 -32.06 14.05 -9.40
C SER A 126 -31.02 13.81 -8.30
N GLU A 127 -31.21 14.50 -7.18
CA GLU A 127 -30.44 14.29 -5.97
C GLU A 127 -31.06 13.14 -5.18
N VAL A 128 -30.25 12.14 -4.87
CA VAL A 128 -30.67 10.91 -4.18
C VAL A 128 -29.98 10.83 -2.82
N PHE A 129 -30.76 10.57 -1.79
CA PHE A 129 -30.24 10.28 -0.44
C PHE A 129 -29.60 8.90 -0.42
N MET A 130 -28.32 8.81 0.04
CA MET A 130 -27.54 7.57 0.08
C MET A 130 -27.42 6.95 1.46
N GLY A 131 -27.96 7.61 2.49
CA GLY A 131 -27.94 7.17 3.87
C GLY A 131 -27.20 8.12 4.80
N ASP A 132 -27.33 7.87 6.10
CA ASP A 132 -26.59 8.58 7.14
C ASP A 132 -25.22 7.91 7.33
N PHE A 133 -24.16 8.72 7.24
CA PHE A 133 -22.78 8.27 7.31
C PHE A 133 -22.13 8.75 8.60
N PRO A 134 -21.54 7.86 9.44
CA PRO A 134 -20.87 8.26 10.67
C PRO A 134 -19.71 9.23 10.39
N LEU A 135 -19.68 10.33 11.12
CA LEU A 135 -18.62 11.32 11.06
C LEU A 135 -17.60 11.10 12.17
N MET A 136 -16.36 11.47 11.86
CA MET A 136 -15.29 11.52 12.84
C MET A 136 -15.39 12.83 13.64
N THR A 137 -15.17 12.73 14.94
CA THR A 137 -15.02 13.89 15.82
C THR A 137 -13.66 14.55 15.62
N ASP A 138 -13.49 15.77 16.09
CA ASP A 138 -12.20 16.49 16.03
C ASP A 138 -11.08 15.75 16.79
N SER A 139 -11.43 14.87 17.73
CA SER A 139 -10.48 14.03 18.47
C SER A 139 -10.09 12.74 17.75
N GLY A 140 -10.59 12.48 16.52
CA GLY A 140 -10.28 11.27 15.76
C GLY A 140 -11.07 10.03 16.18
N THR A 141 -12.24 10.20 16.78
CA THR A 141 -13.14 9.12 17.25
C THR A 141 -14.47 9.13 16.50
N PHE A 142 -15.23 8.04 16.62
CA PHE A 142 -16.59 7.95 16.11
C PHE A 142 -17.57 7.73 17.28
N VAL A 143 -18.69 8.44 17.27
CA VAL A 143 -19.76 8.21 18.23
C VAL A 143 -20.82 7.29 17.60
N VAL A 144 -20.91 6.08 18.11
CA VAL A 144 -21.84 5.05 17.62
C VAL A 144 -22.70 4.56 18.79
N ASN A 145 -24.02 4.78 18.70
CA ASN A 145 -24.95 4.46 19.77
C ASN A 145 -24.54 5.07 21.13
N GLY A 146 -24.13 6.33 21.11
CA GLY A 146 -23.70 7.08 22.29
C GLY A 146 -22.30 6.76 22.81
N ALA A 147 -21.64 5.71 22.30
CA ALA A 147 -20.31 5.30 22.74
C ALA A 147 -19.23 5.76 21.76
N GLU A 148 -18.12 6.25 22.29
CA GLU A 148 -16.94 6.57 21.47
C GLU A 148 -16.20 5.31 21.07
N ARG A 149 -15.91 5.22 19.77
CA ARG A 149 -15.16 4.13 19.16
C ARG A 149 -13.97 4.66 18.37
N VAL A 150 -12.91 3.88 18.36
CA VAL A 150 -11.72 4.11 17.53
C VAL A 150 -11.63 2.99 16.51
N ILE A 151 -11.40 3.35 15.24
CA ILE A 151 -11.08 2.39 14.19
C ILE A 151 -9.56 2.25 14.17
N VAL A 152 -9.08 1.08 14.57
CA VAL A 152 -7.64 0.77 14.61
C VAL A 152 -7.13 0.53 13.19
N SER A 153 -6.02 1.16 12.84
CA SER A 153 -5.35 0.96 11.55
C SER A 153 -4.83 -0.47 11.43
N GLN A 154 -4.96 -1.05 10.23
CA GLN A 154 -4.59 -2.42 9.97
C GLN A 154 -3.28 -2.51 9.20
N LEU A 155 -2.34 -3.34 9.68
CA LEU A 155 -1.10 -3.66 8.98
C LEU A 155 -1.32 -4.91 8.13
N VAL A 156 -1.19 -4.77 6.81
CA VAL A 156 -1.41 -5.85 5.84
C VAL A 156 -0.23 -5.97 4.89
N ARG A 157 -0.10 -7.13 4.23
CA ARG A 157 0.83 -7.27 3.11
C ARG A 157 0.34 -6.39 1.95
N SER A 158 1.25 -5.58 1.39
CA SER A 158 0.94 -4.78 0.20
C SER A 158 0.60 -5.68 -0.98
N PRO A 159 -0.38 -5.33 -1.82
CA PRO A 159 -0.47 -5.92 -3.15
C PRO A 159 0.85 -5.78 -3.90
N GLY A 160 1.26 -6.84 -4.59
CA GLY A 160 2.57 -6.89 -5.23
C GLY A 160 2.91 -8.29 -5.73
N VAL A 161 4.11 -8.42 -6.27
CA VAL A 161 4.70 -9.71 -6.65
C VAL A 161 5.80 -10.04 -5.66
N TYR A 162 5.72 -11.21 -5.04
CA TYR A 162 6.64 -11.66 -3.99
C TYR A 162 7.30 -12.96 -4.38
N TYR A 163 8.61 -13.01 -4.22
CA TYR A 163 9.42 -14.18 -4.49
C TYR A 163 10.01 -14.73 -3.20
N ALA A 164 9.92 -16.03 -3.02
CA ALA A 164 10.46 -16.74 -1.88
C ALA A 164 11.25 -17.97 -2.33
N SER A 165 12.18 -18.44 -1.51
CA SER A 165 12.89 -19.69 -1.72
C SER A 165 12.71 -20.60 -0.52
N GLU A 166 12.53 -21.90 -0.80
CA GLU A 166 12.54 -22.95 0.22
C GLU A 166 13.54 -24.02 -0.18
N LYS A 167 14.27 -24.58 0.78
CA LYS A 167 15.19 -25.69 0.52
C LYS A 167 14.45 -27.02 0.53
N ASP A 168 14.64 -27.82 -0.50
CA ASP A 168 14.18 -29.20 -0.52
C ASP A 168 15.02 -30.07 0.42
N LYS A 169 14.59 -31.31 0.64
CA LYS A 169 15.29 -32.32 1.42
C LYS A 169 16.69 -32.62 0.92
N THR A 170 16.95 -32.37 -0.35
CA THR A 170 18.25 -32.52 -1.01
C THR A 170 19.15 -31.28 -0.92
N GLY A 171 18.65 -30.18 -0.32
CA GLY A 171 19.37 -28.90 -0.22
C GLY A 171 19.27 -28.01 -1.45
N LYS A 172 18.50 -28.41 -2.49
CA LYS A 172 18.20 -27.60 -3.67
C LYS A 172 17.24 -26.48 -3.33
N ASP A 173 17.54 -25.27 -3.80
CA ASP A 173 16.66 -24.11 -3.63
C ASP A 173 15.44 -24.25 -4.59
N LEU A 174 14.25 -24.30 -4.02
CA LEU A 174 12.97 -24.28 -4.75
C LEU A 174 12.36 -22.91 -4.62
N PHE A 175 12.14 -22.25 -5.75
CA PHE A 175 11.58 -20.91 -5.78
C PHE A 175 10.05 -20.94 -5.88
N LYS A 176 9.43 -19.92 -5.26
CA LYS A 176 7.99 -19.65 -5.32
C LYS A 176 7.79 -18.19 -5.66
N ALA A 177 6.77 -17.89 -6.45
CA ALA A 177 6.34 -16.51 -6.66
C ALA A 177 4.85 -16.39 -6.35
N THR A 178 4.45 -15.32 -5.68
CA THR A 178 3.05 -15.05 -5.34
C THR A 178 2.68 -13.67 -5.82
N VAL A 179 1.67 -13.60 -6.69
CA VAL A 179 1.09 -12.37 -7.21
C VAL A 179 -0.17 -12.07 -6.42
N ILE A 180 -0.15 -10.96 -5.67
CA ILE A 180 -1.23 -10.55 -4.77
C ILE A 180 -1.86 -9.26 -5.29
N PRO A 181 -3.15 -9.26 -5.70
CA PRO A 181 -3.90 -8.05 -5.98
C PRO A 181 -4.48 -7.45 -4.70
N ASN A 182 -4.97 -6.22 -4.77
CA ASN A 182 -5.81 -5.67 -3.72
C ASN A 182 -7.18 -6.34 -3.68
N ARG A 183 -7.71 -6.64 -4.87
CA ARG A 183 -8.95 -7.40 -5.07
C ARG A 183 -8.82 -8.25 -6.32
N GLY A 184 -9.11 -9.54 -6.22
CA GLY A 184 -9.04 -10.47 -7.35
C GLY A 184 -8.41 -11.81 -6.99
N ALA A 185 -8.17 -12.64 -7.99
CA ALA A 185 -7.56 -13.94 -7.83
C ALA A 185 -6.05 -13.88 -7.65
N TRP A 186 -5.52 -14.67 -6.72
CA TRP A 186 -4.08 -14.81 -6.53
C TRP A 186 -3.48 -15.73 -7.57
N LEU A 187 -2.26 -15.44 -8.01
CA LEU A 187 -1.43 -16.33 -8.81
C LEU A 187 -0.23 -16.77 -7.97
N GLU A 188 -0.07 -18.08 -7.84
CA GLU A 188 1.06 -18.68 -7.13
C GLU A 188 1.84 -19.55 -8.11
N TYR A 189 3.12 -19.25 -8.31
CA TYR A 189 4.04 -20.02 -9.13
C TYR A 189 4.93 -20.86 -8.22
N GLU A 190 5.06 -22.13 -8.52
CA GLU A 190 5.85 -23.07 -7.71
C GLU A 190 6.69 -23.96 -8.64
N MET A 191 7.95 -24.20 -8.26
CA MET A 191 8.84 -25.15 -8.91
C MET A 191 8.86 -26.45 -8.09
N ASP A 192 8.83 -27.58 -8.75
CA ASP A 192 9.00 -28.90 -8.14
C ASP A 192 10.48 -29.33 -8.15
N SER A 193 10.84 -30.33 -7.37
CA SER A 193 12.19 -30.92 -7.33
C SER A 193 12.69 -31.43 -8.69
N ASN A 194 11.80 -31.70 -9.62
CA ASN A 194 12.08 -32.14 -10.99
C ASN A 194 12.18 -30.96 -12.01
N ASP A 195 12.32 -29.74 -11.56
CA ASP A 195 12.36 -28.52 -12.39
C ASP A 195 11.09 -28.25 -13.22
N VAL A 196 9.96 -28.86 -12.83
CA VAL A 196 8.68 -28.60 -13.45
C VAL A 196 8.01 -27.42 -12.76
N VAL A 197 7.57 -26.46 -13.54
CA VAL A 197 6.95 -25.23 -13.05
C VAL A 197 5.44 -25.31 -13.16
N TYR A 198 4.76 -24.99 -12.07
CA TYR A 198 3.30 -24.97 -11.97
C TYR A 198 2.81 -23.59 -11.60
N VAL A 199 1.59 -23.28 -12.02
CA VAL A 199 0.82 -22.14 -11.55
C VAL A 199 -0.44 -22.63 -10.83
N ARG A 200 -0.81 -21.93 -9.77
CA ARG A 200 -2.05 -22.13 -9.03
C ARG A 200 -2.83 -20.83 -9.02
N ILE A 201 -4.09 -20.90 -9.39
CA ILE A 201 -5.00 -19.76 -9.40
C ILE A 201 -5.88 -19.87 -8.16
N ASP A 202 -5.77 -18.90 -7.24
CA ASP A 202 -6.31 -18.97 -5.89
C ASP A 202 -5.84 -20.25 -5.17
N LYS A 203 -6.74 -20.99 -4.56
CA LYS A 203 -6.46 -22.27 -3.88
C LYS A 203 -6.77 -23.51 -4.73
N ASN A 204 -6.93 -23.33 -6.05
CA ASN A 204 -7.28 -24.41 -6.95
C ASN A 204 -6.12 -25.37 -7.23
N ARG A 205 -6.38 -26.40 -8.05
CA ARG A 205 -5.38 -27.41 -8.43
C ARG A 205 -4.24 -26.79 -9.24
N LYS A 206 -3.05 -27.36 -9.12
CA LYS A 206 -1.86 -26.97 -9.89
C LYS A 206 -2.10 -27.17 -11.40
N ILE A 207 -1.70 -26.18 -12.17
CA ILE A 207 -1.75 -26.17 -13.65
C ILE A 207 -0.30 -26.06 -14.14
N PRO A 208 0.17 -26.84 -15.14
CA PRO A 208 1.47 -26.59 -15.73
C PRO A 208 1.56 -25.14 -16.23
N ILE A 209 2.70 -24.49 -16.01
CA ILE A 209 2.84 -23.08 -16.40
C ILE A 209 2.68 -22.88 -17.91
N THR A 210 3.13 -23.83 -18.71
CA THR A 210 3.04 -23.80 -20.18
C THR A 210 1.58 -23.86 -20.65
N THR A 211 0.73 -24.70 -20.02
CA THR A 211 -0.72 -24.71 -20.27
C THR A 211 -1.34 -23.33 -19.95
N PHE A 212 -0.90 -22.66 -18.88
CA PHE A 212 -1.39 -21.32 -18.53
C PHE A 212 -0.94 -20.27 -19.54
N ILE A 213 0.33 -20.28 -19.97
CA ILE A 213 0.87 -19.37 -21.00
C ILE A 213 0.10 -19.55 -22.32
N ARG A 214 -0.17 -20.79 -22.74
CA ARG A 214 -0.99 -21.07 -23.94
C ARG A 214 -2.41 -20.51 -23.81
N ALA A 215 -3.04 -20.67 -22.67
CA ALA A 215 -4.39 -20.14 -22.42
C ALA A 215 -4.43 -18.60 -22.47
N LEU A 216 -3.30 -17.91 -22.24
CA LEU A 216 -3.16 -16.45 -22.35
C LEU A 216 -2.95 -15.95 -23.78
N GLY A 217 -2.70 -16.84 -24.76
CA GLY A 217 -2.60 -16.47 -26.17
C GLY A 217 -1.35 -16.97 -26.91
N THR A 218 -0.28 -17.35 -26.19
CA THR A 218 0.94 -17.92 -26.77
C THR A 218 0.72 -19.41 -27.02
N GLY A 219 0.23 -19.76 -28.21
CA GLY A 219 -0.41 -21.06 -28.46
C GLY A 219 0.51 -22.23 -28.72
N THR A 220 1.67 -22.01 -29.34
CA THR A 220 2.59 -23.08 -29.81
C THR A 220 3.79 -23.27 -28.87
N ASP A 221 4.41 -24.45 -28.93
CA ASP A 221 5.64 -24.74 -28.19
C ASP A 221 6.78 -23.84 -28.63
N GLU A 222 6.82 -23.55 -29.95
CA GLU A 222 7.85 -22.71 -30.58
C GLU A 222 7.75 -21.26 -30.10
N GLU A 223 6.55 -20.70 -30.03
CA GLU A 223 6.31 -19.34 -29.50
C GLU A 223 6.71 -19.21 -28.02
N ILE A 224 6.40 -20.23 -27.20
CA ILE A 224 6.81 -20.23 -25.78
C ILE A 224 8.34 -20.31 -25.67
N ALA A 225 8.96 -21.14 -26.48
CA ALA A 225 10.41 -21.31 -26.52
C ALA A 225 11.13 -20.02 -26.95
N GLU A 226 10.63 -19.34 -27.97
CA GLU A 226 11.16 -18.06 -28.44
C GLU A 226 11.00 -16.94 -27.38
N MET A 227 9.82 -16.88 -26.73
CA MET A 227 9.54 -15.88 -25.72
C MET A 227 10.49 -15.97 -24.53
N PHE A 228 10.82 -17.18 -24.06
CA PHE A 228 11.64 -17.41 -22.87
C PHE A 228 13.01 -18.00 -23.17
N ASP A 229 13.53 -17.81 -24.40
CA ASP A 229 14.86 -18.20 -24.84
C ASP A 229 15.19 -19.70 -24.62
N ASN A 230 14.26 -20.58 -24.98
CA ASN A 230 14.39 -22.04 -24.83
C ASN A 230 14.73 -22.52 -23.40
N ASP A 231 14.18 -21.90 -22.37
CA ASP A 231 14.42 -22.31 -20.98
C ASP A 231 14.15 -23.80 -20.77
N GLU A 232 15.13 -24.52 -20.22
CA GLU A 232 15.08 -25.98 -20.04
C GLU A 232 13.95 -26.42 -19.12
N ARG A 233 13.60 -25.60 -18.09
CA ARG A 233 12.54 -25.88 -17.14
C ARG A 233 11.16 -25.83 -17.77
N LEU A 234 10.94 -24.88 -18.69
CA LEU A 234 9.72 -24.80 -19.48
C LEU A 234 9.63 -25.96 -20.46
N SER A 235 10.74 -26.31 -21.14
CA SER A 235 10.81 -27.45 -22.02
C SER A 235 10.52 -28.78 -21.29
N GLN A 236 11.08 -28.98 -20.12
CA GLN A 236 10.77 -30.11 -19.25
C GLN A 236 9.31 -30.13 -18.80
N THR A 237 8.73 -28.97 -18.49
CA THR A 237 7.30 -28.85 -18.13
C THR A 237 6.41 -29.27 -19.29
N ILE A 238 6.72 -28.87 -20.53
CA ILE A 238 6.00 -29.30 -21.74
C ILE A 238 6.05 -30.82 -21.88
N ILE A 239 7.25 -31.40 -21.82
CA ILE A 239 7.44 -32.86 -22.04
C ILE A 239 6.76 -33.69 -20.95
N GLN A 240 6.86 -33.30 -19.69
CA GLN A 240 6.44 -34.14 -18.57
C GLN A 240 4.97 -33.98 -18.17
N LYS A 241 4.39 -32.78 -18.31
CA LYS A 241 3.11 -32.44 -17.68
C LYS A 241 2.09 -31.74 -18.57
N ASP A 242 2.52 -31.09 -19.65
CA ASP A 242 1.60 -30.41 -20.55
C ASP A 242 1.07 -31.37 -21.62
N SER A 243 -0.25 -31.55 -21.65
CA SER A 243 -0.92 -32.38 -22.64
C SER A 243 -1.60 -31.56 -23.73
N THR A 244 -1.54 -30.23 -23.63
CA THR A 244 -2.22 -29.31 -24.53
C THR A 244 -1.29 -28.88 -25.67
N LYS A 245 -1.84 -28.64 -26.86
CA LYS A 245 -1.07 -28.26 -28.05
C LYS A 245 -1.45 -26.88 -28.60
N ASN A 246 -2.64 -26.43 -28.29
CA ASN A 246 -3.21 -25.19 -28.81
C ASN A 246 -3.84 -24.36 -27.69
N THR A 247 -4.05 -23.08 -27.97
CA THR A 247 -4.74 -22.15 -27.04
C THR A 247 -6.13 -22.66 -26.63
N GLU A 248 -6.89 -23.24 -27.54
CA GLU A 248 -8.24 -23.76 -27.27
C GLU A 248 -8.24 -24.94 -26.29
N ASP A 249 -7.33 -25.89 -26.48
CA ASP A 249 -7.16 -27.04 -25.57
C ASP A 249 -6.71 -26.56 -24.17
N ALA A 250 -5.81 -25.60 -24.13
CA ALA A 250 -5.31 -25.02 -22.88
C ALA A 250 -6.41 -24.28 -22.11
N LEU A 251 -7.24 -23.47 -22.79
CA LEU A 251 -8.39 -22.79 -22.18
C LEU A 251 -9.38 -23.78 -21.58
N ILE A 252 -9.67 -24.89 -22.28
CA ILE A 252 -10.56 -25.96 -21.81
C ILE A 252 -9.96 -26.66 -20.58
N ASP A 253 -8.65 -26.95 -20.57
CA ASP A 253 -7.99 -27.62 -19.44
C ASP A 253 -7.95 -26.72 -18.20
N VAL A 254 -7.61 -25.44 -18.37
CA VAL A 254 -7.64 -24.43 -17.29
C VAL A 254 -9.05 -24.32 -16.70
N TYR A 255 -10.07 -24.21 -17.56
CA TYR A 255 -11.47 -24.11 -17.11
C TYR A 255 -11.94 -25.34 -16.33
N LYS A 256 -11.61 -26.55 -16.78
CA LYS A 256 -11.94 -27.81 -16.07
C LYS A 256 -11.32 -27.85 -14.67
N LYS A 257 -10.11 -27.27 -14.50
CA LYS A 257 -9.44 -27.24 -13.20
C LYS A 257 -10.01 -26.16 -12.28
N LEU A 258 -10.47 -25.03 -12.85
CA LEU A 258 -11.08 -23.94 -12.09
C LEU A 258 -12.54 -24.23 -11.71
N ARG A 259 -13.31 -24.85 -12.61
CA ARG A 259 -14.74 -25.16 -12.42
C ARG A 259 -15.04 -26.64 -12.74
N PRO A 260 -14.66 -27.54 -11.83
CA PRO A 260 -14.94 -28.96 -12.02
C PRO A 260 -16.46 -29.20 -12.02
N GLY A 261 -16.95 -29.87 -13.06
CA GLY A 261 -18.36 -30.25 -13.21
C GLY A 261 -19.19 -29.41 -14.18
N GLU A 262 -18.67 -28.27 -14.66
CA GLU A 262 -19.30 -27.49 -15.73
C GLU A 262 -18.78 -27.95 -17.11
N PRO A 263 -19.63 -28.07 -18.16
CA PRO A 263 -19.18 -28.43 -19.51
C PRO A 263 -18.33 -27.24 -20.06
N PRO A 264 -17.06 -27.48 -20.44
CA PRO A 264 -16.20 -26.41 -20.94
C PRO A 264 -16.52 -26.13 -22.42
N THR A 265 -16.66 -24.83 -22.73
CA THR A 265 -16.62 -24.33 -24.12
C THR A 265 -15.48 -23.33 -24.24
N VAL A 266 -14.90 -23.15 -25.40
CA VAL A 266 -13.79 -22.22 -25.62
C VAL A 266 -14.22 -20.80 -25.25
N GLU A 267 -15.39 -20.38 -25.68
CA GLU A 267 -15.94 -19.04 -25.44
C GLU A 267 -16.19 -18.78 -23.94
N SER A 268 -16.80 -19.73 -23.22
CA SER A 268 -17.04 -19.60 -21.78
C SER A 268 -15.73 -19.61 -20.99
N SER A 269 -14.74 -20.38 -21.43
CA SER A 269 -13.43 -20.45 -20.81
C SER A 269 -12.65 -19.13 -20.96
N LEU A 270 -12.64 -18.57 -22.17
CA LEU A 270 -12.02 -17.28 -22.46
C LEU A 270 -12.68 -16.15 -21.68
N THR A 271 -14.02 -16.11 -21.70
CA THR A 271 -14.79 -15.11 -20.93
C THR A 271 -14.51 -15.22 -19.44
N HIS A 272 -14.40 -16.45 -18.91
CA HIS A 272 -14.09 -16.67 -17.50
C HIS A 272 -12.68 -16.19 -17.14
N LEU A 273 -11.67 -16.51 -17.96
CA LEU A 273 -10.29 -16.08 -17.74
C LEU A 273 -10.15 -14.55 -17.81
N ASN A 274 -10.80 -13.92 -18.81
CA ASN A 274 -10.81 -12.47 -18.95
C ASN A 274 -11.47 -11.79 -17.75
N ASN A 275 -12.59 -12.30 -17.28
CA ASN A 275 -13.28 -11.80 -16.09
C ASN A 275 -12.46 -12.00 -14.81
N LEU A 276 -11.57 -12.97 -14.77
CA LEU A 276 -10.78 -13.29 -13.58
C LEU A 276 -9.58 -12.36 -13.40
N PHE A 277 -8.92 -11.96 -14.50
CA PHE A 277 -7.67 -11.22 -14.48
C PHE A 277 -7.73 -9.84 -15.15
N PHE A 278 -8.48 -9.70 -16.24
CA PHE A 278 -8.43 -8.51 -17.11
C PHE A 278 -9.66 -7.60 -16.99
N ASP A 279 -10.61 -7.92 -16.13
CA ASP A 279 -11.74 -7.04 -15.82
C ASP A 279 -11.42 -6.13 -14.63
N ALA A 280 -11.24 -4.82 -14.88
CA ALA A 280 -10.94 -3.82 -13.87
C ALA A 280 -11.98 -3.76 -12.72
N LYS A 281 -13.23 -4.18 -12.96
CA LYS A 281 -14.26 -4.25 -11.91
C LYS A 281 -14.04 -5.42 -10.93
N ARG A 282 -13.36 -6.47 -11.36
CA ARG A 282 -13.14 -7.70 -10.57
C ARG A 282 -11.72 -7.86 -10.08
N TYR A 283 -10.75 -7.43 -10.85
CA TYR A 283 -9.32 -7.48 -10.51
C TYR A 283 -8.78 -6.06 -10.39
N ASP A 284 -8.29 -5.70 -9.22
CA ASP A 284 -7.86 -4.35 -8.92
C ASP A 284 -6.56 -4.39 -8.13
N LEU A 285 -5.55 -3.72 -8.64
CA LEU A 285 -4.25 -3.54 -8.00
C LEU A 285 -4.22 -2.31 -7.10
N CYS A 286 -5.13 -1.38 -7.31
CA CYS A 286 -5.04 0.00 -6.82
C CYS A 286 -3.73 0.69 -7.22
N ARG A 287 -3.59 1.95 -6.86
CA ARG A 287 -2.41 2.77 -7.13
C ARG A 287 -1.14 2.18 -6.50
N PHE A 288 -1.20 1.82 -5.22
CA PHE A 288 -0.08 1.24 -4.48
C PHE A 288 0.36 -0.13 -5.00
N GLY A 289 -0.57 -0.98 -5.45
CA GLY A 289 -0.25 -2.26 -6.08
C GLY A 289 0.46 -2.05 -7.41
N ARG A 290 -0.06 -1.17 -8.27
CA ARG A 290 0.58 -0.85 -9.56
C ARG A 290 1.99 -0.30 -9.37
N TYR A 291 2.22 0.58 -8.38
CA TYR A 291 3.55 1.07 -8.01
C TYR A 291 4.51 -0.10 -7.70
N LYS A 292 4.11 -1.03 -6.83
CA LYS A 292 4.93 -2.19 -6.44
C LYS A 292 5.20 -3.14 -7.62
N TYR A 293 4.20 -3.40 -8.47
CA TYR A 293 4.40 -4.19 -9.69
C TYR A 293 5.43 -3.54 -10.63
N ASN A 294 5.26 -2.27 -10.91
CA ASN A 294 6.16 -1.54 -11.81
C ASN A 294 7.60 -1.49 -11.28
N LYS A 295 7.77 -1.33 -9.96
CA LYS A 295 9.09 -1.32 -9.32
C LYS A 295 9.75 -2.70 -9.39
N LYS A 296 9.01 -3.78 -9.08
CA LYS A 296 9.56 -5.14 -9.04
C LYS A 296 9.75 -5.75 -10.43
N LEU A 297 8.82 -5.57 -11.33
CA LEU A 297 8.82 -6.19 -12.66
C LEU A 297 9.58 -5.40 -13.72
N GLY A 298 10.09 -4.21 -13.38
CA GLY A 298 11.01 -3.47 -14.25
C GLY A 298 12.30 -4.23 -14.50
N ILE A 299 12.94 -3.96 -15.63
CA ILE A 299 14.20 -4.64 -15.99
C ILE A 299 15.41 -4.09 -15.23
N ALA A 300 15.39 -2.82 -14.84
CA ALA A 300 16.54 -2.11 -14.27
C ALA A 300 17.19 -2.82 -13.08
N SER A 301 16.37 -3.29 -12.12
CA SER A 301 16.86 -3.98 -10.92
C SER A 301 17.56 -5.31 -11.21
N ARG A 302 17.26 -5.94 -12.34
CA ARG A 302 17.85 -7.21 -12.76
C ARG A 302 19.04 -7.02 -13.69
N LEU A 303 19.13 -5.89 -14.39
CA LEU A 303 20.25 -5.55 -15.27
C LEU A 303 21.43 -4.94 -14.51
N ALA A 304 21.15 -4.20 -13.44
CA ALA A 304 22.19 -3.54 -12.65
C ALA A 304 23.19 -4.54 -12.05
N GLY A 305 24.49 -4.26 -12.26
CA GLY A 305 25.58 -5.12 -11.80
C GLY A 305 25.91 -6.30 -12.71
N HIS A 306 25.17 -6.53 -13.80
CA HIS A 306 25.40 -7.59 -14.77
C HIS A 306 25.99 -7.06 -16.09
N GLU A 307 26.74 -7.92 -16.79
CA GLU A 307 27.31 -7.65 -18.10
C GLU A 307 26.31 -7.98 -19.21
N LEU A 308 26.12 -7.04 -20.16
CA LEU A 308 25.28 -7.28 -21.34
C LEU A 308 25.98 -8.26 -22.30
N THR A 309 25.26 -9.27 -22.77
CA THR A 309 25.77 -10.21 -23.79
C THR A 309 25.46 -9.75 -25.21
N ARG A 310 24.38 -8.97 -25.36
CA ARG A 310 23.98 -8.42 -26.67
C ARG A 310 23.82 -6.90 -26.57
N PRO A 311 24.06 -6.16 -27.67
CA PRO A 311 23.86 -4.72 -27.70
C PRO A 311 22.38 -4.41 -27.52
N VAL A 312 22.08 -3.32 -26.78
CA VAL A 312 20.74 -2.84 -26.54
C VAL A 312 20.52 -1.57 -27.36
N ALA A 313 19.52 -1.60 -28.25
CA ALA A 313 19.17 -0.48 -29.10
C ALA A 313 17.78 0.04 -28.79
N ASP A 314 17.56 1.34 -28.94
CA ASP A 314 16.26 1.95 -28.87
C ASP A 314 15.41 1.54 -30.08
N GLU A 315 14.25 0.95 -29.84
CA GLU A 315 13.33 0.51 -30.90
C GLU A 315 12.73 1.69 -31.71
N ALA A 316 12.72 2.89 -31.15
CA ALA A 316 12.16 4.07 -31.81
C ALA A 316 13.14 4.74 -32.78
N THR A 317 14.40 4.87 -32.35
CA THR A 317 15.46 5.57 -33.12
C THR A 317 16.39 4.62 -33.88
N GLY A 318 16.49 3.37 -33.45
CA GLY A 318 17.46 2.39 -33.92
C GLY A 318 18.90 2.66 -33.46
N GLU A 319 19.10 3.63 -32.55
CA GLU A 319 20.40 3.93 -31.97
C GLU A 319 20.78 2.89 -30.90
N ILE A 320 22.03 2.46 -30.90
CA ILE A 320 22.57 1.57 -29.87
C ILE A 320 22.81 2.41 -28.61
N LEU A 321 22.09 2.10 -27.54
CA LEU A 321 22.25 2.74 -26.24
C LEU A 321 23.49 2.21 -25.51
N PHE A 322 23.67 0.90 -25.50
CA PHE A 322 24.80 0.22 -24.87
C PHE A 322 25.27 -0.97 -25.70
N ASP A 323 26.58 -1.12 -25.83
CA ASP A 323 27.21 -2.24 -26.53
C ASP A 323 27.26 -3.50 -25.64
N ALA A 324 27.48 -4.66 -26.29
CA ALA A 324 27.73 -5.92 -25.58
C ALA A 324 29.05 -5.84 -24.79
N GLY A 325 29.14 -6.51 -23.66
CA GLY A 325 30.31 -6.53 -22.78
C GLY A 325 30.37 -5.40 -21.75
N VAL A 326 29.36 -4.54 -21.68
CA VAL A 326 29.29 -3.45 -20.70
C VAL A 326 28.59 -3.95 -19.44
N THR A 327 29.24 -3.79 -18.27
CA THR A 327 28.57 -3.99 -16.97
C THR A 327 27.78 -2.75 -16.61
N LEU A 328 26.47 -2.90 -16.43
CA LEU A 328 25.55 -1.79 -16.21
C LEU A 328 25.54 -1.32 -14.76
N THR A 329 25.59 0.01 -14.57
CA THR A 329 25.21 0.63 -13.30
C THR A 329 23.69 0.71 -13.20
N PHE A 330 23.16 0.97 -11.99
CA PHE A 330 21.71 1.10 -11.80
C PHE A 330 21.10 2.24 -12.64
N ASP A 331 21.80 3.39 -12.74
CA ASP A 331 21.32 4.52 -13.53
C ASP A 331 21.30 4.22 -15.03
N GLN A 332 22.29 3.48 -15.54
CA GLN A 332 22.32 3.01 -16.93
C GLN A 332 21.20 1.99 -17.21
N ALA A 333 20.95 1.09 -16.26
CA ALA A 333 19.84 0.15 -16.36
C ALA A 333 18.47 0.86 -16.35
N MET A 334 18.34 1.94 -15.56
CA MET A 334 17.15 2.79 -15.58
C MET A 334 16.96 3.51 -16.93
N GLN A 335 18.05 3.97 -17.56
CA GLN A 335 17.96 4.56 -18.90
C GLN A 335 17.43 3.56 -19.93
N ILE A 336 17.88 2.30 -19.90
CA ILE A 336 17.35 1.24 -20.76
C ILE A 336 15.85 1.02 -20.51
N GLN A 337 15.45 0.93 -19.26
CA GLN A 337 14.03 0.76 -18.91
C GLN A 337 13.18 1.93 -19.37
N ASP A 338 13.64 3.16 -19.15
CA ASP A 338 12.91 4.38 -19.51
C ASP A 338 12.92 4.67 -21.02
N ALA A 339 13.81 4.04 -21.80
CA ALA A 339 13.72 4.00 -23.27
C ALA A 339 12.62 3.06 -23.79
N GLY A 340 11.87 2.39 -22.89
CA GLY A 340 10.75 1.50 -23.23
C GLY A 340 11.16 0.10 -23.66
N ILE A 341 12.43 -0.28 -23.49
CA ILE A 341 12.95 -1.59 -23.85
C ILE A 341 12.42 -2.63 -22.87
N LYS A 342 11.77 -3.66 -23.41
CA LYS A 342 11.17 -4.73 -22.63
C LYS A 342 12.10 -5.91 -22.38
N GLU A 343 13.06 -6.14 -23.24
CA GLU A 343 13.90 -7.34 -23.25
C GLU A 343 15.39 -6.99 -23.33
N ALA A 344 16.19 -7.67 -22.54
CA ALA A 344 17.64 -7.56 -22.58
C ALA A 344 18.29 -8.89 -22.23
N TYR A 345 19.53 -9.09 -22.70
CA TYR A 345 20.30 -10.31 -22.47
C TYR A 345 21.51 -10.00 -21.62
N ILE A 346 21.67 -10.74 -20.53
CA ILE A 346 22.77 -10.57 -19.58
C ILE A 346 23.48 -11.89 -19.30
N LYS A 347 24.70 -11.77 -18.83
CA LYS A 347 25.50 -12.89 -18.36
C LYS A 347 25.13 -13.21 -16.91
N ALA A 348 24.74 -14.45 -16.66
CA ALA A 348 24.38 -14.97 -15.34
C ALA A 348 25.33 -16.08 -14.91
N GLU A 349 25.59 -16.18 -13.60
CA GLU A 349 26.24 -17.33 -12.97
C GLU A 349 25.19 -18.22 -12.30
N THR A 350 24.87 -19.34 -12.97
CA THR A 350 23.85 -20.28 -12.49
C THR A 350 24.50 -21.38 -11.66
N LYS A 351 23.85 -21.77 -10.57
CA LYS A 351 24.25 -22.93 -9.73
C LYS A 351 23.65 -24.20 -10.29
N GLU A 352 24.50 -25.12 -10.76
CA GLU A 352 24.07 -26.46 -11.09
C GLU A 352 24.42 -27.45 -9.99
N TYR A 353 23.45 -28.32 -9.65
CA TYR A 353 23.59 -29.35 -8.62
C TYR A 353 23.94 -30.68 -9.29
N PHE A 354 25.15 -31.18 -9.05
CA PHE A 354 25.59 -32.49 -9.54
C PHE A 354 25.67 -33.46 -8.39
N VAL A 355 25.24 -34.70 -8.63
CA VAL A 355 25.47 -35.80 -7.70
C VAL A 355 26.78 -36.48 -8.13
N THR A 356 27.79 -36.39 -7.30
CA THR A 356 29.08 -37.07 -7.55
C THR A 356 28.92 -38.61 -7.51
N GLU A 357 29.85 -39.33 -8.11
CA GLU A 357 29.86 -40.81 -8.05
C GLU A 357 29.90 -41.35 -6.61
N SER A 358 30.34 -40.53 -5.64
CA SER A 358 30.28 -40.81 -4.21
C SER A 358 28.93 -40.59 -3.55
N GLY A 359 27.94 -40.02 -4.28
CA GLY A 359 26.60 -39.71 -3.79
C GLY A 359 26.51 -38.38 -3.02
N GLU A 360 27.52 -37.55 -3.07
CA GLU A 360 27.51 -36.21 -2.49
C GLU A 360 27.05 -35.18 -3.53
N ASN A 361 26.25 -34.20 -3.08
CA ASN A 361 25.83 -33.08 -3.94
C ASN A 361 26.95 -32.05 -4.04
N GLU A 362 27.45 -31.82 -5.24
CA GLU A 362 28.42 -30.78 -5.57
C GLU A 362 27.73 -29.63 -6.31
N ILE A 363 28.06 -28.38 -5.98
CA ILE A 363 27.54 -27.18 -6.65
C ILE A 363 28.62 -26.67 -7.58
N ARG A 364 28.28 -26.51 -8.87
CA ARG A 364 29.13 -25.85 -9.86
C ARG A 364 28.48 -24.59 -10.35
N PHE A 365 29.28 -23.55 -10.55
CA PHE A 365 28.83 -22.29 -11.15
C PHE A 365 29.13 -22.36 -12.64
N ILE A 366 28.09 -22.16 -13.45
CA ILE A 366 28.18 -22.15 -14.92
C ILE A 366 27.71 -20.78 -15.40
N GLU A 367 28.51 -20.20 -16.30
CA GLU A 367 28.11 -18.97 -16.99
C GLU A 367 27.07 -19.29 -18.06
N LYS A 368 25.94 -18.61 -18.01
CA LYS A 368 24.82 -18.76 -18.95
C LYS A 368 24.35 -17.39 -19.43
N GLU A 369 23.93 -17.29 -20.68
CA GLU A 369 23.15 -16.14 -21.14
C GLU A 369 21.71 -16.25 -20.60
N ALA A 370 21.19 -15.18 -20.02
CA ALA A 370 19.83 -15.12 -19.50
C ALA A 370 19.06 -13.96 -20.11
N LYS A 371 17.85 -14.26 -20.59
CA LYS A 371 16.90 -13.27 -21.09
C LYS A 371 16.13 -12.66 -19.94
N VAL A 372 16.13 -11.34 -19.83
CA VAL A 372 15.36 -10.56 -18.86
C VAL A 372 14.20 -9.89 -19.58
N ILE A 373 12.97 -10.16 -19.15
CA ILE A 373 11.75 -9.57 -19.71
C ILE A 373 11.09 -8.71 -18.64
N GLY A 374 10.82 -7.44 -18.97
CA GLY A 374 10.10 -6.49 -18.10
C GLY A 374 8.67 -6.25 -18.54
N ASN A 375 7.94 -5.48 -17.75
CA ASN A 375 6.55 -5.14 -18.02
C ASN A 375 6.35 -3.91 -18.93
N GLY A 376 7.44 -3.29 -19.44
CA GLY A 376 7.37 -2.18 -20.39
C GLY A 376 6.74 -0.91 -19.86
N MET A 377 6.91 -0.64 -18.56
CA MET A 377 6.43 0.59 -17.92
C MET A 377 7.54 1.62 -17.81
N VAL A 378 7.26 2.85 -18.28
CA VAL A 378 8.22 3.96 -18.37
C VAL A 378 7.74 5.16 -17.58
N ASP A 379 8.66 6.06 -17.23
CA ASP A 379 8.35 7.33 -16.62
C ASP A 379 7.86 8.32 -17.69
N ILE A 380 6.61 8.78 -17.56
CA ILE A 380 6.02 9.71 -18.52
C ILE A 380 6.72 11.08 -18.55
N ALA A 381 7.29 11.53 -17.42
CA ALA A 381 7.97 12.81 -17.30
C ALA A 381 9.20 12.95 -18.23
N LYS A 382 9.72 11.82 -18.74
CA LYS A 382 10.82 11.82 -19.71
C LYS A 382 10.40 12.04 -21.17
N TYR A 383 9.10 11.97 -21.44
CA TYR A 383 8.54 12.06 -22.78
C TYR A 383 7.67 13.31 -23.01
N VAL A 384 7.29 13.99 -21.94
CA VAL A 384 6.45 15.18 -22.00
C VAL A 384 6.98 16.27 -21.07
N ASP A 385 6.89 17.54 -21.49
CA ASP A 385 7.43 18.69 -20.77
C ASP A 385 6.43 19.36 -19.80
N PHE A 386 5.26 18.77 -19.61
CA PHE A 386 4.22 19.32 -18.74
C PHE A 386 3.93 18.39 -17.53
N ASP A 387 3.37 18.99 -16.49
CA ASP A 387 3.00 18.26 -15.26
C ASP A 387 1.86 17.28 -15.52
N CYS A 388 2.18 15.98 -15.39
CA CYS A 388 1.23 14.88 -15.55
C CYS A 388 0.42 14.60 -14.28
N GLU A 389 0.86 15.04 -13.10
CA GLU A 389 0.10 14.89 -11.85
C GLU A 389 -1.22 15.68 -11.92
N ALA A 390 -1.20 16.85 -12.55
CA ALA A 390 -2.40 17.64 -12.81
C ALA A 390 -3.41 16.94 -13.74
N LEU A 391 -2.98 15.92 -14.50
CA LEU A 391 -3.81 15.06 -15.33
C LEU A 391 -4.26 13.78 -14.62
N GLY A 392 -3.82 13.57 -13.37
CA GLY A 392 -4.11 12.39 -12.56
C GLY A 392 -3.19 11.20 -12.79
N ILE A 393 -2.02 11.41 -13.41
CA ILE A 393 -1.02 10.36 -13.67
C ILE A 393 0.24 10.68 -12.86
N SER A 394 0.48 9.87 -11.83
CA SER A 394 1.67 9.96 -10.96
C SER A 394 2.52 8.70 -11.02
N GLU A 395 2.04 7.64 -11.68
CA GLU A 395 2.74 6.37 -11.81
C GLU A 395 3.38 6.21 -13.19
N LYS A 396 4.27 5.22 -13.31
CA LYS A 396 4.82 4.79 -14.60
C LYS A 396 3.71 4.30 -15.53
N VAL A 397 3.83 4.60 -16.83
CA VAL A 397 2.83 4.33 -17.86
C VAL A 397 3.31 3.26 -18.83
N ARG A 398 2.37 2.59 -19.52
CA ARG A 398 2.67 1.63 -20.58
C ARG A 398 3.29 2.33 -21.77
N TYR A 399 4.52 1.95 -22.12
CA TYR A 399 5.26 2.55 -23.24
C TYR A 399 4.54 2.40 -24.59
N ALA A 400 4.00 1.21 -24.88
CA ALA A 400 3.31 0.95 -26.14
C ALA A 400 2.12 1.92 -26.37
N VAL A 401 1.31 2.15 -25.32
CA VAL A 401 0.16 3.08 -25.39
C VAL A 401 0.63 4.53 -25.47
N LEU A 402 1.69 4.88 -24.70
CA LEU A 402 2.27 6.21 -24.72
C LEU A 402 2.79 6.55 -26.13
N ARG A 403 3.50 5.62 -26.76
CA ARG A 403 4.03 5.80 -28.13
C ARG A 403 2.90 6.04 -29.14
N GLU A 404 1.83 5.25 -29.10
CA GLU A 404 0.65 5.47 -29.95
C GLU A 404 0.06 6.88 -29.78
N ILE A 405 0.01 7.38 -28.55
CA ILE A 405 -0.49 8.71 -28.24
C ILE A 405 0.45 9.79 -28.77
N LEU A 406 1.77 9.63 -28.57
CA LEU A 406 2.79 10.56 -29.06
C LEU A 406 2.78 10.63 -30.62
N ASP A 407 2.66 9.48 -31.28
CA ASP A 407 2.63 9.39 -32.75
C ASP A 407 1.33 9.99 -33.34
N SER A 408 0.23 9.98 -32.57
CA SER A 408 -1.09 10.48 -33.04
C SER A 408 -1.35 11.97 -32.77
N ALA A 409 -0.64 12.57 -31.80
CA ALA A 409 -0.87 13.95 -31.38
C ALA A 409 0.02 14.92 -32.17
N SER A 410 -0.58 15.98 -32.71
CA SER A 410 0.14 17.01 -33.46
C SER A 410 0.41 18.28 -32.64
N SER A 411 -0.22 18.42 -31.48
CA SER A 411 -0.07 19.56 -30.58
C SER A 411 -0.10 19.15 -29.11
N GLU A 412 0.47 19.99 -28.24
CA GLU A 412 0.50 19.75 -26.79
C GLU A 412 -0.90 19.63 -26.18
N ASP A 413 -1.87 20.43 -26.62
CA ASP A 413 -3.24 20.37 -26.12
C ASP A 413 -3.97 19.09 -26.55
N GLU A 414 -3.71 18.62 -27.78
CA GLU A 414 -4.20 17.32 -28.25
C GLU A 414 -3.56 16.19 -27.44
N LEU A 415 -2.27 16.28 -27.16
CA LEU A 415 -1.55 15.31 -26.34
C LEU A 415 -2.13 15.23 -24.91
N ARG A 416 -2.33 16.35 -24.25
CA ARG A 416 -2.96 16.41 -22.91
C ARG A 416 -4.37 15.81 -22.93
N THR A 417 -5.15 16.10 -23.96
CA THR A 417 -6.51 15.55 -24.11
C THR A 417 -6.49 14.06 -24.37
N ALA A 418 -5.58 13.56 -25.21
CA ALA A 418 -5.42 12.14 -25.51
C ALA A 418 -4.95 11.35 -24.28
N ILE A 419 -3.96 11.88 -23.53
CA ILE A 419 -3.47 11.29 -22.28
C ILE A 419 -4.61 11.16 -21.27
N ARG A 420 -5.40 12.23 -21.04
CA ARG A 420 -6.55 12.20 -20.13
C ARG A 420 -7.61 11.18 -20.56
N LYS A 421 -7.89 11.10 -21.85
CA LYS A 421 -8.90 10.16 -22.38
C LYS A 421 -8.48 8.70 -22.26
N ARG A 422 -7.18 8.40 -22.39
CA ARG A 422 -6.63 7.06 -22.34
C ARG A 422 -5.87 6.75 -21.03
N ALA A 423 -6.13 7.50 -19.96
CA ALA A 423 -5.45 7.35 -18.67
C ALA A 423 -5.56 5.92 -18.12
N ASP A 424 -6.73 5.28 -18.21
CA ASP A 424 -6.94 3.90 -17.75
C ASP A 424 -6.18 2.85 -18.58
N GLU A 425 -5.85 3.14 -19.84
CA GLU A 425 -5.01 2.28 -20.69
C GLU A 425 -3.52 2.50 -20.41
N LEU A 426 -3.13 3.75 -20.10
CA LEU A 426 -1.77 4.12 -19.72
C LEU A 426 -1.38 3.52 -18.36
N VAL A 427 -2.26 3.63 -17.38
CA VAL A 427 -2.08 3.09 -16.03
C VAL A 427 -3.21 2.10 -15.72
N PRO A 428 -3.12 0.85 -16.21
CA PRO A 428 -4.18 -0.14 -16.01
C PRO A 428 -4.32 -0.50 -14.53
N LYS A 429 -5.55 -0.45 -14.02
CA LYS A 429 -5.88 -0.84 -12.62
C LYS A 429 -5.84 -2.36 -12.43
N HIS A 430 -5.90 -3.16 -13.50
CA HIS A 430 -5.85 -4.61 -13.48
C HIS A 430 -4.48 -5.14 -13.95
N ILE A 431 -4.21 -6.41 -13.74
CA ILE A 431 -3.01 -7.08 -14.25
C ILE A 431 -3.05 -7.12 -15.78
N ILE A 432 -1.92 -6.94 -16.43
CA ILE A 432 -1.75 -7.04 -17.88
C ILE A 432 -0.92 -8.26 -18.24
N LEU A 433 -0.96 -8.67 -19.49
CA LEU A 433 -0.17 -9.82 -19.99
C LEU A 433 1.32 -9.61 -19.79
N ASP A 434 1.81 -8.38 -20.04
CA ASP A 434 3.21 -8.02 -19.82
C ASP A 434 3.65 -8.23 -18.36
N ASP A 435 2.77 -7.95 -17.37
CA ASP A 435 3.06 -8.21 -15.96
C ASP A 435 3.22 -9.70 -15.68
N ILE A 436 2.36 -10.55 -16.30
CA ILE A 436 2.42 -12.01 -16.12
C ILE A 436 3.71 -12.56 -16.72
N TYR A 437 4.05 -12.16 -17.94
CA TYR A 437 5.29 -12.60 -18.60
C TYR A 437 6.54 -12.11 -17.87
N ALA A 438 6.56 -10.85 -17.42
CA ALA A 438 7.63 -10.32 -16.59
C ALA A 438 7.77 -11.07 -15.26
N THR A 439 6.65 -11.47 -14.64
CA THR A 439 6.67 -12.27 -13.40
C THR A 439 7.28 -13.65 -13.64
N ILE A 440 6.92 -14.31 -14.74
CA ILE A 440 7.49 -15.62 -15.11
C ILE A 440 8.97 -15.48 -15.42
N SER A 441 9.36 -14.46 -16.19
CA SER A 441 10.78 -14.19 -16.49
C SER A 441 11.58 -13.94 -15.23
N PHE A 442 11.08 -13.13 -14.28
CA PHE A 442 11.76 -12.90 -13.01
C PHE A 442 11.89 -14.19 -12.20
N PHE A 443 10.85 -15.03 -12.19
CA PHE A 443 10.89 -16.34 -11.54
C PHE A 443 11.97 -17.25 -12.12
N LEU A 444 12.10 -17.30 -13.44
CA LEU A 444 13.15 -18.06 -14.12
C LEU A 444 14.54 -17.47 -13.86
N ASN A 445 14.66 -16.13 -13.90
CA ASN A 445 15.91 -15.42 -13.59
C ASN A 445 16.39 -15.71 -12.16
N LEU A 446 15.51 -15.78 -11.17
CA LEU A 446 15.89 -16.17 -9.80
C LEU A 446 16.50 -17.57 -9.73
N CYS A 447 15.97 -18.52 -10.52
CA CYS A 447 16.56 -19.85 -10.64
C CYS A 447 17.95 -19.81 -11.24
N ASP A 448 18.25 -18.81 -12.07
CA ASP A 448 19.58 -18.57 -12.69
C ASP A 448 20.46 -17.65 -11.82
N GLY A 449 20.05 -17.32 -10.60
CA GLY A 449 20.83 -16.51 -9.66
C GLY A 449 20.73 -14.99 -9.88
N ILE A 450 19.82 -14.53 -10.75
CA ILE A 450 19.60 -13.11 -11.04
C ILE A 450 18.46 -12.59 -10.17
N GLY A 451 18.69 -11.52 -9.44
CA GLY A 451 17.71 -10.91 -8.54
C GLY A 451 17.71 -11.51 -7.14
N ASN A 452 16.86 -10.99 -6.27
CA ASN A 452 16.78 -11.37 -4.86
C ASN A 452 15.36 -11.79 -4.49
N VAL A 453 15.24 -12.71 -3.53
CA VAL A 453 13.99 -13.07 -2.88
C VAL A 453 13.53 -11.92 -1.97
N ASP A 454 12.22 -11.85 -1.75
CA ASP A 454 11.64 -10.79 -0.94
C ASP A 454 11.53 -11.20 0.53
N ASP A 455 11.82 -10.25 1.41
CA ASP A 455 11.49 -10.36 2.82
C ASP A 455 10.04 -9.91 3.05
N ILE A 456 9.21 -10.85 3.50
CA ILE A 456 7.77 -10.64 3.70
C ILE A 456 7.50 -9.68 4.87
N ASP A 457 8.38 -9.67 5.88
CA ASP A 457 8.20 -8.90 7.11
C ASP A 457 8.81 -7.49 7.03
N HIS A 458 9.52 -7.19 5.96
CA HIS A 458 10.03 -5.86 5.68
C HIS A 458 8.89 -4.84 5.53
N LEU A 459 8.96 -3.66 6.16
CA LEU A 459 7.90 -2.63 6.09
C LEU A 459 7.75 -1.96 4.72
N GLY A 460 8.65 -2.19 3.80
CA GLY A 460 8.46 -1.91 2.37
C GLY A 460 7.44 -2.85 1.70
N ASN A 461 7.19 -4.02 2.27
CA ASN A 461 6.25 -5.03 1.79
C ASN A 461 4.97 -5.13 2.62
N ARG A 462 4.94 -4.46 3.77
CA ARG A 462 3.76 -4.34 4.63
C ARG A 462 3.32 -2.89 4.66
N ARG A 463 2.02 -2.65 4.45
CA ARG A 463 1.42 -1.32 4.45
C ARG A 463 0.31 -1.19 5.47
N ILE A 464 -0.05 0.03 5.77
CA ILE A 464 -1.14 0.35 6.68
C ILE A 464 -2.40 0.66 5.88
N ARG A 465 -3.50 0.02 6.26
CA ARG A 465 -4.85 0.43 5.91
C ARG A 465 -5.40 1.31 7.02
N SER A 466 -5.42 2.60 6.79
CA SER A 466 -5.99 3.57 7.72
C SER A 466 -7.51 3.57 7.66
N VAL A 467 -8.15 4.31 8.57
CA VAL A 467 -9.61 4.36 8.70
C VAL A 467 -10.33 4.70 7.40
N GLY A 468 -9.80 5.64 6.62
CA GLY A 468 -10.42 6.06 5.35
C GLY A 468 -10.51 4.92 4.34
N GLU A 469 -9.42 4.16 4.15
CA GLU A 469 -9.42 3.00 3.25
C GLU A 469 -10.33 1.88 3.76
N LEU A 470 -10.36 1.63 5.07
CA LEU A 470 -11.25 0.62 5.67
C LEU A 470 -12.72 0.97 5.43
N LEU A 471 -13.08 2.24 5.58
CA LEU A 471 -14.44 2.73 5.30
C LEU A 471 -14.76 2.66 3.81
N GLN A 472 -13.81 3.04 2.94
CA GLN A 472 -13.96 2.96 1.48
C GLN A 472 -14.27 1.53 1.03
N ASN A 473 -13.56 0.54 1.59
CA ASN A 473 -13.78 -0.86 1.26
C ASN A 473 -15.18 -1.35 1.67
N GLN A 474 -15.66 -0.95 2.85
CA GLN A 474 -17.02 -1.28 3.30
C GLN A 474 -18.09 -0.58 2.47
N PHE A 475 -17.85 0.67 2.14
CA PHE A 475 -18.71 1.44 1.26
C PHE A 475 -18.84 0.79 -0.12
N ARG A 476 -17.70 0.37 -0.70
CA ARG A 476 -17.65 -0.37 -1.97
C ARG A 476 -18.46 -1.67 -1.93
N ILE A 477 -18.37 -2.45 -0.85
CA ILE A 477 -19.16 -3.68 -0.67
C ILE A 477 -20.66 -3.38 -0.67
N GLY A 478 -21.08 -2.35 0.05
CA GLY A 478 -22.46 -1.90 0.09
C GLY A 478 -22.97 -1.45 -1.29
N PHE A 479 -22.15 -0.67 -1.99
CA PHE A 479 -22.46 -0.15 -3.32
C PHE A 479 -22.51 -1.24 -4.40
N THR A 480 -21.62 -2.21 -4.37
CA THR A 480 -21.66 -3.36 -5.31
C THR A 480 -22.94 -4.19 -5.14
N ARG A 481 -23.40 -4.35 -3.89
CA ARG A 481 -24.70 -4.98 -3.61
C ARG A 481 -25.87 -4.13 -4.15
N MET A 482 -25.78 -2.81 -3.99
CA MET A 482 -26.79 -1.86 -4.48
C MET A 482 -26.82 -1.83 -6.01
N GLU A 483 -25.67 -1.81 -6.69
CA GLU A 483 -25.54 -1.87 -8.15
C GLU A 483 -26.34 -3.05 -8.74
N ARG A 484 -26.19 -4.23 -8.13
CA ARG A 484 -26.94 -5.43 -8.56
C ARG A 484 -28.45 -5.19 -8.51
N VAL A 485 -28.94 -4.62 -7.41
CA VAL A 485 -30.37 -4.32 -7.26
C VAL A 485 -30.84 -3.26 -8.26
N ILE A 486 -30.03 -2.24 -8.49
CA ILE A 486 -30.34 -1.19 -9.49
C ILE A 486 -30.47 -1.82 -10.89
N ARG A 487 -29.50 -2.65 -11.26
CA ARG A 487 -29.50 -3.31 -12.58
C ARG A 487 -30.71 -4.23 -12.76
N GLU A 488 -31.10 -4.98 -11.73
CA GLU A 488 -32.31 -5.80 -11.74
C GLU A 488 -33.57 -4.95 -11.91
N ARG A 489 -33.71 -3.84 -11.18
CA ARG A 489 -34.85 -2.92 -11.30
C ARG A 489 -34.90 -2.24 -12.67
N MET A 490 -33.74 -1.80 -13.20
CA MET A 490 -33.68 -1.23 -14.54
C MET A 490 -34.16 -2.21 -15.62
N ASN A 491 -33.87 -3.50 -15.48
CA ASN A 491 -34.30 -4.52 -16.42
C ASN A 491 -35.80 -4.82 -16.32
N LEU A 492 -36.36 -4.88 -15.10
CA LEU A 492 -37.78 -5.12 -14.88
C LEU A 492 -38.63 -3.94 -15.35
N GLN A 493 -38.27 -2.72 -14.97
CA GLN A 493 -39.05 -1.51 -15.26
C GLN A 493 -38.86 -1.04 -16.72
N ALA A 494 -37.80 -1.45 -17.43
CA ALA A 494 -37.67 -1.19 -18.85
C ALA A 494 -38.77 -1.88 -19.68
N GLN A 495 -39.49 -2.86 -19.11
CA GLN A 495 -40.61 -3.56 -19.75
C GLN A 495 -41.98 -2.88 -19.51
N ASP A 496 -42.10 -2.14 -18.39
CA ASP A 496 -43.35 -1.54 -17.93
C ASP A 496 -43.31 -0.04 -18.21
N ASN A 497 -43.37 0.53 -19.25
CA ASN A 497 -43.47 1.96 -19.68
C ASN A 497 -43.68 3.03 -18.57
N ASP A 498 -43.30 2.72 -17.33
CA ASP A 498 -43.39 3.62 -16.17
C ASP A 498 -42.33 4.74 -16.22
N VAL A 499 -42.67 5.88 -15.61
CA VAL A 499 -41.76 7.04 -15.53
C VAL A 499 -40.63 6.71 -14.55
N LEU A 500 -39.53 6.23 -15.08
CA LEU A 500 -38.31 5.93 -14.32
C LEU A 500 -37.69 7.20 -13.76
N THR A 501 -37.41 7.19 -12.46
CA THR A 501 -36.63 8.24 -11.78
C THR A 501 -35.41 7.63 -11.09
N PRO A 502 -34.25 8.32 -10.98
CA PRO A 502 -33.09 7.81 -10.23
C PRO A 502 -33.44 7.40 -8.79
N GLN A 503 -34.34 8.13 -8.12
CA GLN A 503 -34.77 7.84 -6.75
C GLN A 503 -35.52 6.51 -6.61
N ALA A 504 -36.32 6.11 -7.61
CA ALA A 504 -37.04 4.83 -7.59
C ALA A 504 -36.11 3.63 -7.80
N LEU A 505 -35.01 3.84 -8.51
CA LEU A 505 -34.04 2.78 -8.80
C LEU A 505 -33.12 2.46 -7.62
N VAL A 506 -32.72 3.47 -6.85
CA VAL A 506 -31.73 3.32 -5.79
C VAL A 506 -32.35 2.73 -4.52
N ASN A 507 -31.72 1.71 -3.97
CA ASN A 507 -32.04 1.15 -2.66
C ASN A 507 -30.84 1.30 -1.74
N ILE A 508 -30.96 2.13 -0.71
CA ILE A 508 -29.86 2.47 0.22
C ILE A 508 -29.58 1.39 1.29
N ARG A 509 -30.51 0.44 1.49
CA ARG A 509 -30.41 -0.56 2.58
C ARG A 509 -29.11 -1.37 2.55
N PRO A 510 -28.58 -1.85 1.40
CA PRO A 510 -27.31 -2.57 1.37
C PRO A 510 -26.12 -1.74 1.86
N VAL A 511 -26.09 -0.44 1.55
CA VAL A 511 -25.02 0.47 1.94
C VAL A 511 -25.07 0.74 3.45
N THR A 512 -26.23 1.15 3.95
CA THR A 512 -26.42 1.42 5.40
C THR A 512 -26.20 0.17 6.25
N SER A 513 -26.55 -1.02 5.75
CA SER A 513 -26.29 -2.29 6.43
C SER A 513 -24.81 -2.60 6.52
N ALA A 514 -24.06 -2.43 5.42
CA ALA A 514 -22.61 -2.67 5.40
C ALA A 514 -21.85 -1.75 6.37
N ILE A 515 -22.24 -0.47 6.43
CA ILE A 515 -21.64 0.50 7.35
C ILE A 515 -21.95 0.15 8.81
N LYS A 516 -23.22 -0.15 9.13
CA LYS A 516 -23.62 -0.57 10.48
C LYS A 516 -22.92 -1.85 10.93
N GLU A 517 -22.76 -2.82 10.03
CA GLU A 517 -22.05 -4.06 10.28
C GLU A 517 -20.57 -3.78 10.62
N PHE A 518 -19.91 -2.88 9.89
CA PHE A 518 -18.53 -2.50 10.15
C PHE A 518 -18.36 -1.87 11.53
N PHE A 519 -19.08 -0.80 11.82
CA PHE A 519 -18.96 -0.11 13.11
C PHE A 519 -19.37 -0.97 14.32
N GLY A 520 -20.32 -1.89 14.14
CA GLY A 520 -20.85 -2.74 15.20
C GLY A 520 -20.08 -4.04 15.43
N SER A 521 -19.58 -4.67 14.39
CA SER A 521 -19.08 -6.07 14.43
C SER A 521 -17.62 -6.24 14.00
N SER A 522 -17.01 -5.24 13.35
CA SER A 522 -15.61 -5.36 12.91
C SER A 522 -14.66 -5.43 14.09
N PRO A 523 -13.68 -6.36 14.09
CA PRO A 523 -12.64 -6.41 15.11
C PRO A 523 -11.77 -5.14 15.18
N LEU A 524 -11.75 -4.33 14.13
CA LEU A 524 -11.00 -3.09 14.04
C LEU A 524 -11.75 -1.88 14.61
N SER A 525 -13.09 -1.96 14.71
CA SER A 525 -13.90 -0.97 15.39
C SER A 525 -13.99 -1.32 16.87
N GLN A 526 -13.23 -0.65 17.71
CA GLN A 526 -13.10 -0.94 19.13
C GLN A 526 -13.66 0.19 19.97
N PHE A 527 -14.18 -0.14 21.16
CA PHE A 527 -14.44 0.87 22.18
C PHE A 527 -13.14 1.57 22.54
N MET A 528 -13.18 2.89 22.64
CA MET A 528 -11.99 3.66 23.02
C MET A 528 -11.62 3.37 24.49
N ASP A 529 -10.33 3.13 24.72
CA ASP A 529 -9.78 3.04 26.07
C ASP A 529 -9.73 4.46 26.67
N GLN A 530 -10.61 4.77 27.60
CA GLN A 530 -10.76 6.11 28.21
C GLN A 530 -10.28 6.16 29.67
N ASN A 531 -9.32 5.34 30.06
CA ASN A 531 -8.79 5.33 31.43
C ASN A 531 -8.04 6.63 31.76
N ASN A 532 -7.28 7.14 30.79
CA ASN A 532 -6.49 8.35 30.88
C ASN A 532 -6.19 8.92 29.47
N PRO A 533 -5.71 10.16 29.35
CA PRO A 533 -5.39 10.77 28.05
C PRO A 533 -4.40 9.96 27.22
N LEU A 534 -3.40 9.35 27.85
CA LEU A 534 -2.40 8.51 27.17
C LEU A 534 -3.04 7.25 26.56
N ALA A 535 -3.97 6.62 27.28
CA ALA A 535 -4.68 5.43 26.77
C ALA A 535 -5.49 5.77 25.51
N GLU A 536 -6.16 6.91 25.47
CA GLU A 536 -6.91 7.40 24.31
C GLU A 536 -5.98 7.64 23.12
N LEU A 537 -4.88 8.35 23.34
CA LEU A 537 -3.93 8.70 22.28
C LEU A 537 -3.23 7.47 21.70
N THR A 538 -2.77 6.56 22.56
CA THR A 538 -2.12 5.32 22.12
C THR A 538 -3.09 4.39 21.38
N HIS A 539 -4.38 4.38 21.75
CA HIS A 539 -5.39 3.61 21.04
C HIS A 539 -5.59 4.12 19.61
N LYS A 540 -5.58 5.44 19.40
CA LYS A 540 -5.69 6.08 18.07
C LYS A 540 -4.48 5.80 17.17
N ARG A 541 -3.29 5.58 17.73
CA ARG A 541 -2.03 5.29 17.04
C ARG A 541 -1.67 3.79 16.99
N ARG A 542 -2.58 2.93 17.39
CA ARG A 542 -2.37 1.48 17.38
C ARG A 542 -2.42 0.91 15.98
N LEU A 543 -1.56 -0.06 15.71
CA LEU A 543 -1.49 -0.83 14.47
C LEU A 543 -1.82 -2.28 14.78
N SER A 544 -2.79 -2.87 14.08
CA SER A 544 -3.19 -4.26 14.26
C SER A 544 -2.92 -5.07 13.00
N ALA A 545 -2.20 -6.18 13.12
CA ALA A 545 -2.04 -7.14 12.02
C ALA A 545 -3.26 -8.07 11.87
N LEU A 546 -4.21 -8.01 12.80
CA LEU A 546 -5.40 -8.86 12.86
C LEU A 546 -6.55 -8.27 12.06
N GLY A 547 -7.60 -9.06 11.83
CA GLY A 547 -8.84 -8.62 11.20
C GLY A 547 -9.04 -9.11 9.78
N PRO A 548 -10.10 -8.65 9.09
CA PRO A 548 -10.41 -9.07 7.73
C PRO A 548 -9.29 -8.74 6.75
N GLY A 549 -8.81 -9.72 5.99
CA GLY A 549 -7.68 -9.55 5.07
C GLY A 549 -6.31 -9.51 5.74
N GLY A 550 -6.23 -9.62 7.07
CA GLY A 550 -5.00 -9.72 7.86
C GLY A 550 -4.74 -11.13 8.38
N LEU A 551 -3.90 -11.23 9.40
CA LEU A 551 -3.50 -12.48 10.04
C LEU A 551 -4.54 -12.95 11.06
N SER A 552 -4.56 -14.27 11.32
CA SER A 552 -5.25 -14.84 12.48
C SER A 552 -4.23 -15.19 13.57
N ARG A 553 -4.62 -15.08 14.84
CA ARG A 553 -3.73 -15.38 16.00
C ARG A 553 -3.09 -16.75 15.92
N ASP A 554 -3.88 -17.75 15.53
CA ASP A 554 -3.45 -19.16 15.53
C ASP A 554 -2.55 -19.52 14.34
N ARG A 555 -2.60 -18.70 13.25
CA ARG A 555 -1.82 -18.90 12.04
C ARG A 555 -0.59 -18.01 11.94
N ALA A 556 -0.47 -17.02 12.81
CA ALA A 556 0.68 -16.14 12.85
C ALA A 556 1.88 -16.87 13.47
N GLY A 557 2.90 -17.12 12.67
CA GLY A 557 4.19 -17.68 13.11
C GLY A 557 4.96 -16.75 14.03
N MET A 558 6.13 -17.21 14.51
CA MET A 558 7.03 -16.39 15.35
C MET A 558 7.65 -15.25 14.55
N GLU A 559 8.00 -15.48 13.30
CA GLU A 559 8.67 -14.52 12.41
C GLU A 559 7.91 -13.20 12.28
N VAL A 560 6.57 -13.25 12.10
CA VAL A 560 5.71 -12.08 11.98
C VAL A 560 5.61 -11.27 13.28
N ARG A 561 5.96 -11.87 14.43
CA ARG A 561 5.89 -11.27 15.76
C ARG A 561 7.20 -10.63 16.19
N ASP A 562 8.28 -10.94 15.49
CA ASP A 562 9.61 -10.42 15.77
C ASP A 562 9.75 -8.95 15.34
N VAL A 563 10.74 -8.27 15.91
CA VAL A 563 11.10 -6.91 15.53
C VAL A 563 12.07 -6.97 14.36
N HIS A 564 11.64 -6.44 13.23
CA HIS A 564 12.45 -6.36 12.01
C HIS A 564 13.30 -5.07 11.99
N PRO A 565 14.51 -5.04 11.41
CA PRO A 565 15.32 -3.82 11.29
C PRO A 565 14.59 -2.64 10.65
N SER A 566 13.71 -2.88 9.66
CA SER A 566 12.88 -1.85 9.02
C SER A 566 11.86 -1.17 9.96
N HIS A 567 11.66 -1.70 11.18
CA HIS A 567 10.78 -1.09 12.19
C HIS A 567 11.37 0.18 12.80
N TYR A 568 12.67 0.41 12.62
CA TYR A 568 13.36 1.57 13.17
C TYR A 568 12.69 2.89 12.75
N GLY A 569 12.33 3.69 13.74
CA GLY A 569 11.64 4.97 13.54
C GLY A 569 10.19 4.88 13.04
N ARG A 570 9.65 3.69 12.77
CA ARG A 570 8.31 3.42 12.21
C ARG A 570 7.39 2.74 13.20
N MET A 571 7.77 1.58 13.69
CA MET A 571 7.01 0.81 14.68
C MET A 571 7.80 0.65 15.96
N CYS A 572 7.18 0.93 17.10
CA CYS A 572 7.86 0.81 18.39
C CYS A 572 8.19 -0.66 18.71
N PRO A 573 9.46 -0.99 19.03
CA PRO A 573 9.85 -2.34 19.39
C PRO A 573 9.41 -2.73 20.79
N ILE A 574 9.00 -1.79 21.63
CA ILE A 574 8.73 -1.96 23.07
C ILE A 574 7.22 -2.07 23.32
N GLU A 575 6.41 -1.18 22.75
CA GLU A 575 4.97 -1.10 23.03
C GLU A 575 4.19 -2.17 22.25
N THR A 576 3.98 -3.32 22.88
CA THR A 576 3.13 -4.42 22.37
C THR A 576 2.41 -5.10 23.54
N PRO A 577 1.24 -5.72 23.36
CA PRO A 577 0.57 -6.48 24.40
C PRO A 577 1.41 -7.69 24.83
N GLU A 578 1.24 -8.13 26.07
CA GLU A 578 1.73 -9.41 26.57
C GLU A 578 0.71 -10.52 26.25
N GLY A 579 1.20 -11.72 25.92
CA GLY A 579 0.35 -12.89 25.65
C GLY A 579 0.11 -13.19 24.17
N PRO A 580 -1.08 -13.72 23.79
CA PRO A 580 -1.34 -14.24 22.43
C PRO A 580 -1.20 -13.24 21.30
N ASN A 581 -1.34 -11.96 21.60
CA ASN A 581 -1.27 -10.86 20.62
C ASN A 581 0.10 -10.20 20.52
N ILE A 582 1.12 -10.72 21.20
CA ILE A 582 2.47 -10.16 21.15
C ILE A 582 2.96 -10.04 19.70
N GLY A 583 3.52 -8.90 19.34
CA GLY A 583 4.02 -8.62 17.99
C GLY A 583 2.95 -8.43 16.91
N LEU A 584 1.69 -8.80 17.16
CA LEU A 584 0.57 -8.61 16.20
C LEU A 584 -0.14 -7.28 16.37
N ILE A 585 -0.01 -6.68 17.54
CA ILE A 585 -0.52 -5.35 17.85
C ILE A 585 0.68 -4.51 18.26
N SER A 586 0.90 -3.42 17.55
CA SER A 586 2.04 -2.51 17.74
C SER A 586 1.56 -1.08 17.78
N SER A 587 2.44 -0.16 18.08
CA SER A 587 2.17 1.29 18.08
C SER A 587 3.13 2.01 17.13
N LEU A 588 2.62 3.08 16.50
CA LEU A 588 3.38 3.94 15.63
C LEU A 588 4.42 4.74 16.44
N CYS A 589 5.65 4.88 15.93
CA CYS A 589 6.66 5.75 16.52
C CYS A 589 6.25 7.22 16.51
N VAL A 590 6.85 8.02 17.37
CA VAL A 590 6.47 9.43 17.63
C VAL A 590 6.49 10.27 16.36
N TYR A 591 7.56 10.19 15.56
CA TYR A 591 7.76 10.99 14.35
C TYR A 591 7.31 10.30 13.06
N ALA A 592 6.85 9.07 13.14
CA ALA A 592 6.43 8.31 11.97
C ALA A 592 5.14 8.88 11.37
N LYS A 593 5.12 8.96 10.04
CA LYS A 593 3.97 9.34 9.21
C LYS A 593 3.60 8.22 8.26
N ILE A 594 2.44 8.33 7.66
CA ILE A 594 1.99 7.39 6.62
C ILE A 594 1.93 8.17 5.31
N ASP A 595 2.54 7.63 4.27
CA ASP A 595 2.49 8.20 2.93
C ASP A 595 1.13 7.95 2.25
N ASP A 596 0.92 8.53 1.08
CA ASP A 596 -0.30 8.38 0.27
C ASP A 596 -0.53 6.93 -0.22
N LEU A 597 0.51 6.10 -0.25
CA LEU A 597 0.46 4.69 -0.61
C LEU A 597 0.20 3.76 0.58
N GLY A 598 0.24 4.29 1.80
CA GLY A 598 0.03 3.56 3.05
C GLY A 598 1.29 2.97 3.68
N PHE A 599 2.49 3.31 3.21
CA PHE A 599 3.75 2.92 3.84
C PHE A 599 4.11 3.86 4.98
N ILE A 600 4.84 3.34 5.97
CA ILE A 600 5.28 4.16 7.10
C ILE A 600 6.61 4.83 6.74
N GLU A 601 6.65 6.14 6.88
CA GLU A 601 7.83 6.96 6.68
C GLU A 601 8.38 7.48 8.00
N THR A 602 9.68 7.73 8.02
CA THR A 602 10.39 8.31 9.16
C THR A 602 11.28 9.47 8.70
N PRO A 603 11.41 10.54 9.52
CA PRO A 603 12.17 11.71 9.12
C PRO A 603 13.68 11.51 9.29
N TYR A 604 14.46 12.03 8.34
CA TYR A 604 15.91 12.07 8.35
C TYR A 604 16.43 13.46 7.96
N ARG A 605 17.59 13.83 8.48
CA ARG A 605 18.37 14.98 8.05
C ARG A 605 19.33 14.57 6.95
N LYS A 606 19.46 15.36 5.90
CA LYS A 606 20.45 15.15 4.85
C LYS A 606 21.85 15.49 5.36
N VAL A 607 22.83 14.73 4.90
CA VAL A 607 24.25 15.00 5.14
C VAL A 607 24.91 15.23 3.79
N GLU A 608 25.42 16.44 3.58
CA GLU A 608 26.13 16.79 2.35
C GLU A 608 27.55 17.29 2.72
N ASN A 609 28.56 16.76 2.04
CA ASN A 609 29.97 17.13 2.29
C ASN A 609 30.38 17.04 3.77
N SER A 610 29.97 15.98 4.47
CA SER A 610 30.24 15.78 5.92
C SER A 610 29.56 16.80 6.84
N MET A 611 28.62 17.58 6.35
CA MET A 611 27.84 18.53 7.15
C MET A 611 26.36 18.10 7.17
N VAL A 612 25.79 18.08 8.36
CA VAL A 612 24.37 17.79 8.59
C VAL A 612 23.56 19.06 8.38
N ASP A 613 22.51 18.97 7.60
CA ASP A 613 21.57 20.07 7.45
C ASP A 613 20.75 20.23 8.74
N MET A 614 20.97 21.36 9.43
CA MET A 614 20.27 21.67 10.68
C MET A 614 18.95 22.40 10.47
N ASN A 615 18.59 22.70 9.21
CA ASN A 615 17.31 23.32 8.89
C ASN A 615 16.18 22.32 9.08
N ASN A 616 15.17 22.67 9.84
CA ASN A 616 14.01 21.81 10.10
C ASN A 616 13.02 21.77 8.93
N ASP A 617 13.15 22.64 7.94
CA ASP A 617 12.27 22.67 6.77
C ASP A 617 12.75 21.73 5.66
N ASP A 618 14.03 21.29 5.69
CA ASP A 618 14.66 20.42 4.70
C ASP A 618 14.71 18.93 5.12
N ILE A 619 13.89 18.55 6.08
CA ILE A 619 13.80 17.16 6.56
C ILE A 619 13.11 16.28 5.50
N VAL A 620 13.74 15.14 5.20
CA VAL A 620 13.22 14.17 4.26
C VAL A 620 12.56 13.02 4.99
N TYR A 621 11.32 12.71 4.63
CA TYR A 621 10.64 11.51 5.07
C TYR A 621 10.92 10.38 4.08
N LEU A 622 11.37 9.23 4.57
CA LEU A 622 11.69 8.07 3.74
C LEU A 622 10.92 6.84 4.21
N SER A 623 10.42 6.09 3.25
CA SER A 623 9.88 4.75 3.45
C SER A 623 11.00 3.74 3.74
N ALA A 624 10.65 2.56 4.26
CA ALA A 624 11.65 1.53 4.58
C ALA A 624 12.41 1.05 3.33
N GLU A 625 11.78 1.07 2.17
CA GLU A 625 12.36 0.65 0.90
C GLU A 625 13.32 1.70 0.30
N GLU A 626 13.05 2.99 0.54
CA GLU A 626 13.93 4.09 0.12
C GLU A 626 15.15 4.27 1.03
N GLU A 627 15.04 3.79 2.26
CA GLU A 627 16.12 3.77 3.25
C GLU A 627 17.14 2.66 2.99
N GLU A 628 16.73 1.58 2.31
CA GLU A 628 17.53 0.38 2.11
C GLU A 628 18.89 0.71 1.47
N GLY A 629 19.97 0.21 2.08
CA GLY A 629 21.34 0.42 1.63
C GLY A 629 21.98 1.75 2.02
N LYS A 630 21.25 2.73 2.57
CA LYS A 630 21.78 4.04 2.95
C LYS A 630 22.51 4.01 4.30
N ILE A 631 23.57 4.82 4.40
CA ILE A 631 24.36 4.93 5.62
C ILE A 631 23.81 6.08 6.48
N ILE A 632 23.25 5.75 7.63
CA ILE A 632 22.51 6.67 8.49
C ILE A 632 23.24 6.87 9.81
N GLY A 633 23.61 8.12 10.11
CA GLY A 633 24.25 8.51 11.36
C GLY A 633 23.26 8.56 12.52
N GLN A 634 23.76 8.25 13.74
CA GLN A 634 22.92 8.29 14.94
C GLN A 634 22.58 9.74 15.34
N GLY A 635 21.34 10.00 15.77
CA GLY A 635 20.87 11.33 16.19
C GLY A 635 21.54 11.94 17.42
N ASN A 636 22.34 11.16 18.15
CA ASN A 636 23.14 11.63 19.29
C ASN A 636 24.63 11.85 18.95
N ALA A 637 25.01 11.73 17.67
CA ALA A 637 26.38 12.01 17.26
C ALA A 637 26.75 13.47 17.60
N PRO A 638 27.94 13.72 18.17
CA PRO A 638 28.34 15.08 18.53
C PRO A 638 28.66 15.89 17.28
N LEU A 639 27.97 17.02 17.13
CA LEU A 639 28.12 17.96 16.03
C LEU A 639 28.68 19.29 16.55
N ASN A 640 29.38 20.02 15.68
CA ASN A 640 29.73 21.42 15.87
C ASN A 640 28.49 22.29 15.59
N ASP A 641 28.58 23.58 15.95
CA ASP A 641 27.50 24.55 15.70
C ASP A 641 27.20 24.77 14.20
N ASP A 642 28.15 24.45 13.33
CA ASP A 642 28.03 24.51 11.87
C ASP A 642 27.43 23.24 11.23
N GLY A 643 27.09 22.24 12.05
CA GLY A 643 26.54 20.93 11.58
C GLY A 643 27.61 19.91 11.18
N SER A 644 28.91 20.22 11.31
CA SER A 644 29.96 19.25 10.99
C SER A 644 30.17 18.23 12.13
N PHE A 645 30.56 17.00 11.80
CA PHE A 645 30.86 15.97 12.80
C PHE A 645 32.17 16.30 13.53
N ILE A 646 32.15 16.19 14.87
CA ILE A 646 33.35 16.44 15.72
C ILE A 646 34.33 15.25 15.63
N ARG A 647 33.84 14.06 15.37
CA ARG A 647 34.63 12.82 15.34
C ARG A 647 35.01 12.42 13.93
N ASP A 648 36.24 11.92 13.77
CA ASP A 648 36.75 11.38 12.49
C ASP A 648 36.02 10.09 12.05
N LYS A 649 35.32 9.43 12.98
CA LYS A 649 34.52 8.22 12.73
C LYS A 649 33.16 8.35 13.39
N VAL A 650 32.12 8.09 12.62
CA VAL A 650 30.71 8.15 13.04
C VAL A 650 30.16 6.74 13.13
N LYS A 651 29.42 6.46 14.19
CA LYS A 651 28.63 5.22 14.29
C LYS A 651 27.37 5.39 13.47
N CYS A 652 27.19 4.51 12.52
CA CYS A 652 26.06 4.54 11.60
C CYS A 652 25.26 3.24 11.68
N ARG A 653 24.13 3.25 11.04
CA ARG A 653 23.26 2.12 10.76
C ARG A 653 23.16 1.96 9.24
N GLN A 654 23.26 0.75 8.75
CA GLN A 654 23.00 0.38 7.37
C GLN A 654 22.25 -0.95 7.39
N ASP A 655 20.97 -0.92 7.04
CA ASP A 655 20.06 -2.07 7.14
C ASP A 655 20.12 -2.75 8.52
N ALA A 656 20.61 -3.99 8.58
CA ALA A 656 20.79 -4.74 9.84
C ALA A 656 22.15 -4.55 10.49
N ASP A 657 23.11 -3.90 9.84
CA ASP A 657 24.49 -3.71 10.28
C ASP A 657 24.73 -2.34 10.92
N TYR A 658 25.79 -2.26 11.74
CA TYR A 658 26.17 -1.04 12.44
C TYR A 658 27.63 -0.65 12.11
N PRO A 659 27.91 -0.16 10.91
CA PRO A 659 29.26 0.22 10.51
C PRO A 659 29.72 1.47 11.23
N VAL A 660 31.04 1.62 11.34
CA VAL A 660 31.71 2.85 11.82
C VAL A 660 32.49 3.43 10.64
N VAL A 661 31.98 4.50 10.07
CA VAL A 661 32.46 5.08 8.81
C VAL A 661 33.00 6.48 9.00
N PRO A 662 33.83 7.01 8.09
CA PRO A 662 34.19 8.42 8.08
C PRO A 662 32.99 9.30 7.75
N PRO A 663 32.95 10.59 8.19
CA PRO A 663 31.83 11.50 7.92
C PRO A 663 31.46 11.70 6.45
N SER A 664 32.42 11.48 5.53
CA SER A 664 32.23 11.62 4.08
C SER A 664 31.32 10.55 3.46
N GLU A 665 31.14 9.42 4.13
CA GLU A 665 30.30 8.31 3.67
C GLU A 665 28.87 8.37 4.24
N VAL A 666 28.62 9.25 5.22
CA VAL A 666 27.32 9.39 5.86
C VAL A 666 26.39 10.16 4.94
N GLU A 667 25.27 9.56 4.56
CA GLU A 667 24.28 10.15 3.67
C GLU A 667 23.14 10.84 4.42
N LEU A 668 22.71 10.25 5.53
CA LEU A 668 21.57 10.70 6.33
C LEU A 668 21.92 10.68 7.82
N MET A 669 21.15 11.39 8.61
CA MET A 669 21.23 11.38 10.07
C MET A 669 19.85 11.35 10.70
N ASP A 670 19.68 10.58 11.78
CA ASP A 670 18.47 10.56 12.58
C ASP A 670 18.17 11.95 13.17
N VAL A 671 16.89 12.31 13.21
CA VAL A 671 16.45 13.61 13.74
C VAL A 671 16.56 13.66 15.27
N SER A 672 16.20 12.58 15.95
CA SER A 672 16.20 12.49 17.41
C SER A 672 16.33 11.04 17.87
N PRO A 673 16.97 10.76 19.01
CA PRO A 673 16.96 9.44 19.63
C PRO A 673 15.57 8.94 20.03
N GLN A 674 14.60 9.82 20.26
CA GLN A 674 13.20 9.48 20.55
C GLN A 674 12.46 8.87 19.38
N GLN A 675 13.03 8.98 18.18
CA GLN A 675 12.45 8.48 16.94
C GLN A 675 12.10 6.99 16.97
N ILE A 676 12.85 6.18 17.71
CA ILE A 676 12.66 4.71 17.79
C ILE A 676 11.45 4.29 18.64
N ALA A 677 10.95 5.16 19.48
CA ALA A 677 9.97 4.84 20.51
C ALA A 677 8.57 5.37 20.15
N SER A 678 7.54 4.69 20.66
CA SER A 678 6.16 5.21 20.67
C SER A 678 5.99 6.30 21.73
N ILE A 679 4.83 6.91 21.76
CA ILE A 679 4.49 7.96 22.72
C ILE A 679 4.58 7.42 24.16
N ALA A 680 3.99 6.26 24.43
CA ALA A 680 4.04 5.66 25.76
C ALA A 680 5.46 5.33 26.20
N ALA A 681 6.27 4.72 25.31
CA ALA A 681 7.66 4.44 25.61
C ALA A 681 8.49 5.73 25.80
N SER A 682 8.22 6.80 25.03
CA SER A 682 8.90 8.08 25.14
C SER A 682 8.58 8.87 26.41
N LEU A 683 7.55 8.50 27.14
CA LEU A 683 7.20 9.07 28.46
C LEU A 683 7.96 8.42 29.62
N ILE A 684 8.69 7.32 29.40
CA ILE A 684 9.47 6.65 30.43
C ILE A 684 10.78 7.43 30.64
N PRO A 685 11.00 8.04 31.82
CA PRO A 685 12.28 8.67 32.11
C PRO A 685 13.40 7.66 32.18
N PHE A 686 14.59 8.01 31.66
CA PHE A 686 15.78 7.14 31.65
C PHE A 686 15.56 5.79 30.98
N LEU A 687 14.75 5.74 29.93
CA LEU A 687 14.40 4.51 29.19
C LEU A 687 15.63 3.71 28.76
N GLU A 688 16.74 4.40 28.42
CA GLU A 688 18.01 3.80 28.00
C GLU A 688 18.69 2.94 29.07
N HIS A 689 18.30 3.09 30.34
CA HIS A 689 18.83 2.29 31.47
C HIS A 689 17.94 1.11 31.83
N ASP A 690 16.75 1.03 31.25
CA ASP A 690 15.79 -0.03 31.54
C ASP A 690 15.93 -1.20 30.54
N ASP A 691 15.68 -2.42 31.03
CA ASP A 691 15.53 -3.59 30.17
C ASP A 691 14.25 -3.47 29.31
N ALA A 692 14.32 -3.91 28.05
CA ALA A 692 13.21 -3.83 27.12
C ALA A 692 11.92 -4.50 27.63
N HIS A 693 12.03 -5.63 28.34
CA HIS A 693 10.88 -6.31 28.93
C HIS A 693 10.18 -5.47 30.00
N ARG A 694 10.96 -4.74 30.83
CA ARG A 694 10.40 -3.83 31.85
C ARG A 694 9.82 -2.57 31.26
N ALA A 695 10.42 -2.06 30.20
CA ALA A 695 9.87 -0.94 29.43
C ALA A 695 8.53 -1.30 28.78
N LEU A 696 8.39 -2.51 28.21
CA LEU A 696 7.13 -3.05 27.69
C LEU A 696 6.06 -3.12 28.79
N MET A 697 6.38 -3.69 29.95
CA MET A 697 5.46 -3.75 31.08
C MET A 697 5.07 -2.35 31.55
N GLY A 698 6.04 -1.44 31.66
CA GLY A 698 5.81 -0.05 32.09
C GLY A 698 4.91 0.72 31.14
N SER A 699 5.11 0.62 29.82
CA SER A 699 4.24 1.28 28.83
C SER A 699 2.80 0.73 28.88
N ASN A 700 2.63 -0.58 29.07
CA ASN A 700 1.32 -1.19 29.25
C ASN A 700 0.63 -0.71 30.55
N MET A 701 1.37 -0.61 31.65
CA MET A 701 0.83 -0.14 32.95
C MET A 701 0.45 1.33 32.91
N MET A 702 1.19 2.20 32.24
CA MET A 702 0.83 3.62 32.12
C MET A 702 -0.54 3.82 31.46
N ARG A 703 -0.93 2.99 30.51
CA ARG A 703 -2.25 3.03 29.88
C ARG A 703 -3.39 2.60 30.81
N GLN A 704 -3.10 1.87 31.87
CA GLN A 704 -4.08 1.40 32.86
C GLN A 704 -4.19 2.32 34.07
N ALA A 705 -3.36 3.38 34.14
CA ALA A 705 -3.35 4.32 35.24
C ALA A 705 -4.67 5.07 35.36
N VAL A 706 -5.16 5.23 36.59
CA VAL A 706 -6.38 5.99 36.90
C VAL A 706 -5.98 7.43 37.22
N PRO A 707 -6.64 8.45 36.65
CA PRO A 707 -6.41 9.84 36.98
C PRO A 707 -6.70 10.13 38.45
N LEU A 708 -5.80 10.87 39.11
CA LEU A 708 -5.97 11.30 40.47
C LEU A 708 -6.91 12.51 40.55
N ILE A 709 -7.68 12.65 41.67
CA ILE A 709 -8.53 13.81 41.94
C ILE A 709 -7.69 15.11 41.91
N ARG A 710 -6.48 15.07 42.45
CA ARG A 710 -5.49 16.13 42.33
C ARG A 710 -4.27 15.55 41.62
N SER A 711 -4.14 15.90 40.35
CA SER A 711 -2.96 15.50 39.56
C SER A 711 -1.77 16.39 39.90
N GLU A 712 -0.59 15.80 39.99
CA GLU A 712 0.68 16.48 40.21
C GLU A 712 1.57 16.32 38.97
N ALA A 713 2.33 17.39 38.67
CA ALA A 713 3.30 17.30 37.59
C ALA A 713 4.47 16.38 38.01
N PRO A 714 4.99 15.54 37.12
CA PRO A 714 6.14 14.70 37.44
C PRO A 714 7.38 15.55 37.76
N ILE A 715 8.15 15.10 38.76
CA ILE A 715 9.40 15.79 39.15
C ILE A 715 10.44 15.66 38.02
N VAL A 716 10.50 14.48 37.39
CA VAL A 716 11.34 14.20 36.23
C VAL A 716 10.43 13.80 35.08
N GLY A 717 10.56 14.48 33.97
CA GLY A 717 9.77 14.23 32.75
C GLY A 717 10.65 14.19 31.50
N THR A 718 10.10 13.71 30.41
CA THR A 718 10.78 13.60 29.11
C THR A 718 10.55 14.82 28.21
N GLY A 719 9.61 15.70 28.58
CA GLY A 719 9.32 16.94 27.86
C GLY A 719 8.17 16.86 26.86
N ILE A 720 7.63 15.67 26.57
CA ILE A 720 6.51 15.49 25.64
C ILE A 720 5.14 15.44 26.34
N GLU A 721 5.09 15.45 27.66
CA GLU A 721 3.88 15.25 28.46
C GLU A 721 2.80 16.29 28.13
N LYS A 722 3.20 17.55 27.93
CA LYS A 722 2.26 18.64 27.61
C LYS A 722 1.54 18.37 26.29
N GLN A 723 2.29 18.04 25.26
CA GLN A 723 1.71 17.81 23.93
C GLN A 723 0.83 16.56 23.90
N VAL A 724 1.19 15.52 24.66
CA VAL A 724 0.34 14.32 24.78
C VAL A 724 -1.03 14.67 25.36
N CYS A 725 -1.09 15.55 26.37
CA CYS A 725 -2.37 16.01 26.92
C CYS A 725 -3.14 16.91 25.92
N GLU A 726 -2.45 17.78 25.20
CA GLU A 726 -3.07 18.69 24.23
C GLU A 726 -3.66 17.93 23.05
N ASP A 727 -2.91 16.96 22.49
CA ASP A 727 -3.32 16.18 21.31
C ASP A 727 -4.39 15.13 21.65
N SER A 728 -4.44 14.63 22.89
CA SER A 728 -5.52 13.76 23.33
C SER A 728 -6.88 14.46 23.40
N ARG A 729 -6.85 15.80 23.51
CA ARG A 729 -8.05 16.68 23.61
C ARG A 729 -9.03 16.29 24.73
N THR A 730 -8.50 15.85 25.86
CA THR A 730 -9.24 15.53 27.07
C THR A 730 -9.37 16.75 28.00
#